data_6323f64f23b23c1e230324ec4979e306
#
_entry.id   6323f64f23b23c1e230324ec4979e306
#
_cell.length_a   1.000
_cell.length_b   1.000
_cell.length_c   1.000
_cell.angle_alpha   90.00
_cell.angle_beta   90.00
_cell.angle_gamma   90.00
#
_symmetry.space_group_name_H-M   'P 1'
#
loop_
_entity.id
_entity.type
_entity.pdbx_description
1 polymer ?
#
loop_
_entity_poly.entity_id
_entity_poly.type
_entity_poly.pdbx_seq_one_letter_code
_entity_poly.pdbx_strand_id
1 'polypeptide(L)'
;MKKIKDIILSLIYRDDYIPLLPTDMYCEVASKTKLTEEEFWRTLYDMESNFEIALTKKGKIIKPDDVGIFTGVYSASPRGDFGFVVTEKGDFFIPPKFTKNALNGDTVAIKKIEMSSKFYGKGNEAEIIAITKRSLDTFIGTFKIVVKNGNRSIARVTPDNDKIKLDITVHAKHFNGATDNDKVLCKITSFPVSELAAAKCQVIEVLGKSDSKEANYKSVLLENGIITEFSDDVLAEANRVASEPLSLKGRTDLRNEVIFTIDGADAKDLDDAISVKKTNNGYILGVHIADVSHYVREGSKIDTEAINRGTSVYFTDKVVPMLPKALSNGICSLNGGVDRYALSCIITLDNSGNIIYTELKNSVINTKVRGVYSELNDILENKENSEFYSKYAHVMADFDIMMELYEVLKQKSISKGAMELESEESKIILDENGHPVEIIKRERGTTERLIEQFMLCANEAVATYLYSASIPCVYRVHDEPDTEKISAFATFARNLGVDVSSLNPKNKITSMQLSKVLESSQKTGHFSIVSNVLLRSLMKAKYSSVPSAHFGLATDLYCHFTSPIRRYPDLTVHRIIKALLDGKIDEKTFEKYDNFAMLSAQLSTENEIKAVSAERDIDDLYKSIYMADRIGEEYDAIICSVTGFGFFARTENLCEGLVPIESLGQGFMFDKENLILQRGKTTFRLGQCVRVRVEYSDVSLRRVTFTLIAYEEIDAPKIDLSKAKKTSAPKQNPSVKKHSHPKNKRTDRNGKKSLTKSLRKKRHRK
;
A
#
# COMPACT_ATOMS: atom_id res chain seq x y z
N MET A 1 10.88 -28.17 21.49
CA MET A 1 11.73 -27.37 20.56
C MET A 1 11.60 -25.89 20.79
N LYS A 2 10.42 -25.22 20.67
CA LYS A 2 10.31 -23.75 20.88
C LYS A 2 10.91 -23.29 22.24
N LYS A 3 10.54 -23.93 23.34
CA LYS A 3 11.06 -23.63 24.69
C LYS A 3 12.58 -23.77 24.83
N ILE A 4 13.19 -24.77 24.16
CA ILE A 4 14.64 -24.98 24.15
C ILE A 4 15.34 -23.83 23.41
N LYS A 5 14.81 -23.47 22.24
CA LYS A 5 15.27 -22.34 21.43
C LYS A 5 15.23 -21.03 22.22
N ASP A 6 14.10 -20.73 22.85
CA ASP A 6 13.93 -19.50 23.65
C ASP A 6 14.94 -19.42 24.80
N ILE A 7 15.26 -20.55 25.45
CA ILE A 7 16.27 -20.59 26.49
C ILE A 7 17.67 -20.35 25.92
N ILE A 8 18.04 -20.98 24.79
CA ILE A 8 19.34 -20.77 24.15
C ILE A 8 19.49 -19.29 23.76
N LEU A 9 18.49 -18.71 23.08
CA LEU A 9 18.51 -17.31 22.70
C LEU A 9 18.62 -16.39 23.93
N SER A 10 17.85 -16.64 25.00
CA SER A 10 17.93 -15.87 26.22
C SER A 10 19.31 -15.91 26.89
N LEU A 11 20.07 -16.98 26.70
CA LEU A 11 21.42 -17.11 27.19
C LEU A 11 22.43 -16.34 26.37
N ILE A 12 22.44 -16.55 25.03
CA ILE A 12 23.43 -15.94 24.14
C ILE A 12 23.26 -14.42 23.99
N TYR A 13 22.06 -13.87 24.26
CA TYR A 13 21.80 -12.43 24.18
C TYR A 13 22.01 -11.68 25.51
N ARG A 14 22.51 -12.34 26.55
CA ARG A 14 22.96 -11.65 27.80
C ARG A 14 24.22 -10.83 27.53
N ASP A 15 24.36 -9.72 28.20
CA ASP A 15 25.56 -8.86 28.09
C ASP A 15 26.83 -9.53 28.68
N ASP A 16 26.65 -10.44 29.63
CA ASP A 16 27.72 -11.20 30.32
C ASP A 16 27.98 -12.58 29.72
N TYR A 17 27.40 -12.89 28.54
CA TYR A 17 27.53 -14.20 27.93
C TYR A 17 28.95 -14.50 27.45
N ILE A 18 29.52 -15.58 27.96
CA ILE A 18 30.80 -16.14 27.51
C ILE A 18 30.52 -17.29 26.56
N PRO A 19 31.08 -17.30 25.31
CA PRO A 19 30.82 -18.36 24.35
C PRO A 19 31.08 -19.77 24.87
N LEU A 20 30.05 -20.60 24.89
CA LEU A 20 30.06 -21.99 25.37
C LEU A 20 30.24 -22.98 24.23
N LEU A 21 30.81 -24.15 24.54
CA LEU A 21 30.69 -25.30 23.63
C LEU A 21 29.26 -25.84 23.65
N PRO A 22 28.83 -26.52 22.58
CA PRO A 22 27.47 -27.13 22.53
C PRO A 22 27.16 -28.06 23.70
N THR A 23 28.14 -28.83 24.19
CA THR A 23 28.03 -29.68 25.35
C THR A 23 27.76 -28.90 26.64
N ASP A 24 28.44 -27.78 26.83
CA ASP A 24 28.27 -26.92 27.98
C ASP A 24 26.90 -26.20 27.92
N MET A 25 26.50 -25.77 26.72
CA MET A 25 25.17 -25.21 26.50
C MET A 25 24.05 -26.22 26.78
N TYR A 26 24.26 -27.51 26.43
CA TYR A 26 23.30 -28.57 26.79
C TYR A 26 23.10 -28.64 28.31
N CYS A 27 24.19 -28.64 29.10
CA CYS A 27 24.09 -28.64 30.55
C CYS A 27 23.32 -27.45 31.10
N GLU A 28 23.57 -26.25 30.58
CA GLU A 28 22.87 -25.03 30.97
C GLU A 28 21.36 -25.09 30.62
N VAL A 29 20.99 -25.58 29.45
CA VAL A 29 19.58 -25.70 29.04
C VAL A 29 18.89 -26.80 29.84
N ALA A 30 19.56 -27.96 30.05
CA ALA A 30 19.03 -29.08 30.84
C ALA A 30 18.76 -28.72 32.31
N SER A 31 19.53 -27.79 32.87
CA SER A 31 19.26 -27.26 34.19
C SER A 31 17.95 -26.47 34.31
N LYS A 32 17.45 -25.92 33.21
CA LYS A 32 16.28 -25.04 33.17
C LYS A 32 15.01 -25.71 32.61
N THR A 33 15.14 -26.82 31.88
CA THR A 33 14.00 -27.54 31.30
C THR A 33 14.30 -29.01 31.12
N LYS A 34 13.27 -29.85 31.24
CA LYS A 34 13.40 -31.26 30.85
C LYS A 34 13.49 -31.37 29.33
N LEU A 35 14.56 -31.99 28.85
CA LEU A 35 14.78 -32.26 27.43
C LEU A 35 15.65 -33.51 27.26
N THR A 36 15.54 -34.15 26.10
CA THR A 36 16.45 -35.25 25.72
C THR A 36 17.67 -34.63 24.98
N GLU A 37 18.77 -35.37 24.98
CA GLU A 37 19.97 -34.94 24.24
C GLU A 37 19.68 -34.82 22.74
N GLU A 38 18.89 -35.74 22.19
CA GLU A 38 18.47 -35.72 20.78
C GLU A 38 17.66 -34.43 20.42
N GLU A 39 16.71 -34.03 21.28
CA GLU A 39 15.93 -32.81 21.10
C GLU A 39 16.82 -31.56 21.13
N PHE A 40 17.83 -31.54 21.99
CA PHE A 40 18.78 -30.43 22.06
C PHE A 40 19.61 -30.32 20.76
N TRP A 41 20.27 -31.41 20.36
CA TRP A 41 21.13 -31.40 19.18
C TRP A 41 20.35 -31.07 17.91
N ARG A 42 19.15 -31.61 17.78
CA ARG A 42 18.25 -31.29 16.67
C ARG A 42 17.89 -29.79 16.67
N THR A 43 17.54 -29.23 17.84
CA THR A 43 17.19 -27.82 17.96
C THR A 43 18.41 -26.93 17.65
N LEU A 44 19.60 -27.30 18.14
CA LEU A 44 20.83 -26.55 17.91
C LEU A 44 21.20 -26.55 16.42
N TYR A 45 21.10 -27.70 15.75
CA TYR A 45 21.32 -27.85 14.32
C TYR A 45 20.34 -27.01 13.50
N ASP A 46 19.05 -27.03 13.86
CA ASP A 46 18.03 -26.22 13.22
C ASP A 46 18.32 -24.71 13.40
N MET A 47 18.76 -24.28 14.58
CA MET A 47 19.11 -22.89 14.86
C MET A 47 20.34 -22.42 14.07
N GLU A 48 21.38 -23.27 13.97
CA GLU A 48 22.58 -22.97 13.15
C GLU A 48 22.22 -22.90 11.67
N SER A 49 21.42 -23.86 11.18
CA SER A 49 20.98 -23.91 9.79
C SER A 49 20.12 -22.72 9.37
N ASN A 50 19.39 -22.14 10.33
CA ASN A 50 18.56 -20.94 10.14
C ASN A 50 19.28 -19.63 10.47
N PHE A 51 20.58 -19.68 10.77
CA PHE A 51 21.40 -18.51 11.16
C PHE A 51 20.89 -17.76 12.38
N GLU A 52 20.26 -18.46 13.31
CA GLU A 52 19.82 -17.89 14.61
C GLU A 52 20.96 -17.91 15.63
N ILE A 53 21.93 -18.78 15.43
CA ILE A 53 23.21 -18.86 16.14
C ILE A 53 24.34 -19.04 15.13
N ALA A 54 25.55 -18.77 15.56
CA ALA A 54 26.76 -19.07 14.79
C ALA A 54 27.78 -19.80 15.66
N LEU A 55 28.69 -20.51 15.01
CA LEU A 55 29.80 -21.18 15.68
C LEU A 55 31.13 -20.48 15.38
N THR A 56 31.94 -20.29 16.41
CA THR A 56 33.33 -19.84 16.22
C THR A 56 34.19 -20.93 15.55
N LYS A 57 35.40 -20.60 15.08
CA LYS A 57 36.36 -21.59 14.59
C LYS A 57 36.70 -22.70 15.59
N LYS A 58 36.44 -22.48 16.90
CA LYS A 58 36.64 -23.44 17.99
C LYS A 58 35.35 -24.17 18.35
N GLY A 59 34.27 -24.06 17.56
CA GLY A 59 32.97 -24.70 17.78
C GLY A 59 32.14 -24.12 18.93
N LYS A 60 32.45 -22.91 19.40
CA LYS A 60 31.67 -22.27 20.48
C LYS A 60 30.50 -21.49 19.90
N ILE A 61 29.35 -21.52 20.57
CA ILE A 61 28.11 -20.85 20.18
C ILE A 61 28.24 -19.36 20.46
N ILE A 62 27.89 -18.54 19.46
CA ILE A 62 27.88 -17.07 19.52
C ILE A 62 26.69 -16.49 18.76
N LYS A 63 26.47 -15.19 18.92
CA LYS A 63 25.52 -14.44 18.09
C LYS A 63 25.98 -14.39 16.64
N PRO A 64 25.09 -14.50 15.66
CA PRO A 64 25.44 -14.33 14.26
C PRO A 64 26.09 -12.97 13.94
N ASP A 65 25.63 -11.91 14.61
CA ASP A 65 26.14 -10.54 14.48
C ASP A 65 27.67 -10.47 14.77
N ASP A 66 28.16 -11.26 15.72
CA ASP A 66 29.57 -11.29 16.12
C ASP A 66 30.52 -11.76 15.00
N VAL A 67 29.95 -12.45 14.00
CA VAL A 67 30.68 -12.90 12.79
C VAL A 67 30.23 -12.19 11.52
N GLY A 68 29.46 -11.09 11.67
CA GLY A 68 28.99 -10.27 10.56
C GLY A 68 27.89 -10.93 9.74
N ILE A 69 27.13 -11.86 10.33
CA ILE A 69 25.97 -12.50 9.73
C ILE A 69 24.72 -11.84 10.28
N PHE A 70 23.81 -11.42 9.40
CA PHE A 70 22.54 -10.80 9.74
C PHE A 70 21.43 -11.51 8.97
N THR A 71 20.23 -11.54 9.54
CA THR A 71 19.02 -12.02 8.86
C THR A 71 18.07 -10.86 8.60
N GLY A 72 17.39 -10.89 7.47
CA GLY A 72 16.45 -9.83 7.10
C GLY A 72 15.65 -10.16 5.87
N VAL A 73 14.79 -9.24 5.47
CA VAL A 73 13.93 -9.38 4.29
C VAL A 73 14.60 -8.73 3.08
N TYR A 74 14.72 -9.48 1.99
CA TYR A 74 15.29 -9.00 0.74
C TYR A 74 14.27 -8.18 -0.04
N SER A 75 14.62 -6.94 -0.35
CA SER A 75 13.87 -6.04 -1.22
C SER A 75 14.59 -5.90 -2.56
N ALA A 76 14.05 -6.50 -3.60
CA ALA A 76 14.63 -6.45 -4.94
C ALA A 76 14.46 -5.06 -5.58
N SER A 77 15.45 -4.61 -6.34
CA SER A 77 15.32 -3.45 -7.21
C SER A 77 14.20 -3.67 -8.25
N PRO A 78 13.62 -2.61 -8.83
CA PRO A 78 12.62 -2.76 -9.90
C PRO A 78 13.12 -3.55 -11.11
N ARG A 79 14.45 -3.56 -11.36
CA ARG A 79 15.08 -4.34 -12.42
C ARG A 79 15.44 -5.75 -11.99
N GLY A 80 15.40 -6.05 -10.70
CA GLY A 80 15.73 -7.36 -10.14
C GLY A 80 17.22 -7.73 -10.21
N ASP A 81 18.09 -6.78 -10.55
CA ASP A 81 19.52 -6.99 -10.72
C ASP A 81 20.33 -6.78 -9.43
N PHE A 82 19.82 -5.99 -8.48
CA PHE A 82 20.38 -5.79 -7.15
C PHE A 82 19.23 -5.64 -6.13
N GLY A 83 19.54 -5.49 -4.86
CA GLY A 83 18.52 -5.22 -3.85
C GLY A 83 19.10 -4.74 -2.53
N PHE A 84 18.25 -4.67 -1.54
CA PHE A 84 18.58 -4.34 -0.17
C PHE A 84 18.04 -5.43 0.76
N VAL A 85 18.70 -5.67 1.87
CA VAL A 85 18.18 -6.49 2.95
C VAL A 85 17.91 -5.60 4.14
N VAL A 86 16.64 -5.50 4.50
CA VAL A 86 16.17 -4.74 5.66
C VAL A 86 16.35 -5.62 6.90
N THR A 87 17.15 -5.16 7.86
CA THR A 87 17.43 -5.86 9.11
C THR A 87 17.18 -4.94 10.30
N GLU A 88 17.12 -5.48 11.50
CA GLU A 88 17.02 -4.68 12.74
C GLU A 88 18.24 -3.76 12.98
N LYS A 89 19.38 -4.07 12.36
CA LYS A 89 20.64 -3.30 12.45
C LYS A 89 20.81 -2.29 11.30
N GLY A 90 19.75 -2.09 10.48
CA GLY A 90 19.74 -1.22 9.31
C GLY A 90 19.78 -1.98 7.99
N ASP A 91 19.81 -1.24 6.91
CA ASP A 91 19.73 -1.77 5.56
C ASP A 91 21.10 -2.11 4.99
N PHE A 92 21.19 -3.25 4.31
CA PHE A 92 22.40 -3.69 3.61
C PHE A 92 22.16 -3.73 2.10
N PHE A 93 23.04 -3.12 1.33
CA PHE A 93 23.04 -3.21 -0.13
C PHE A 93 23.58 -4.55 -0.60
N ILE A 94 22.85 -5.21 -1.50
CA ILE A 94 23.24 -6.49 -2.12
C ILE A 94 23.57 -6.27 -3.59
N PRO A 95 24.86 -6.30 -3.96
CA PRO A 95 25.27 -6.17 -5.36
C PRO A 95 24.74 -7.31 -6.25
N PRO A 96 24.59 -7.11 -7.57
CA PRO A 96 23.99 -8.07 -8.51
C PRO A 96 24.53 -9.50 -8.40
N LYS A 97 25.85 -9.66 -8.30
CA LYS A 97 26.51 -10.98 -8.24
C LYS A 97 26.31 -11.74 -6.91
N PHE A 98 25.71 -11.09 -5.90
CA PHE A 98 25.57 -11.66 -4.55
C PHE A 98 24.12 -11.89 -4.15
N THR A 99 23.18 -11.78 -5.08
CA THR A 99 21.73 -11.96 -4.82
C THR A 99 21.31 -13.41 -4.66
N LYS A 100 22.09 -14.39 -5.15
CA LYS A 100 21.85 -15.85 -5.05
C LYS A 100 20.42 -16.29 -5.41
N ASN A 101 19.82 -15.68 -6.42
CA ASN A 101 18.42 -15.94 -6.82
C ASN A 101 17.38 -15.67 -5.72
N ALA A 102 17.69 -14.78 -4.79
CA ALA A 102 16.70 -14.30 -3.85
C ALA A 102 15.62 -13.48 -4.58
N LEU A 103 14.39 -13.69 -4.19
CA LEU A 103 13.21 -12.98 -4.71
C LEU A 103 12.78 -11.91 -3.71
N ASN A 104 12.05 -10.94 -4.22
CA ASN A 104 11.50 -9.88 -3.38
C ASN A 104 10.65 -10.47 -2.25
N GLY A 105 10.92 -10.08 -1.00
CA GLY A 105 10.24 -10.56 0.19
C GLY A 105 10.86 -11.83 0.82
N ASP A 106 11.84 -12.48 0.18
CA ASP A 106 12.52 -13.64 0.79
C ASP A 106 13.21 -13.25 2.09
N THR A 107 13.10 -14.09 3.11
CA THR A 107 13.96 -13.96 4.29
C THR A 107 15.30 -14.60 3.98
N VAL A 108 16.37 -13.83 4.14
CA VAL A 108 17.72 -14.22 3.78
C VAL A 108 18.69 -14.01 4.94
N ALA A 109 19.71 -14.87 4.99
CA ALA A 109 20.89 -14.62 5.78
C ALA A 109 21.95 -13.95 4.90
N ILE A 110 22.54 -12.86 5.39
CA ILE A 110 23.56 -12.08 4.70
C ILE A 110 24.85 -12.05 5.51
N LYS A 111 25.95 -11.88 4.82
CA LYS A 111 27.25 -11.65 5.42
C LYS A 111 27.83 -10.33 4.92
N LYS A 112 28.22 -9.48 5.86
CA LYS A 112 28.86 -8.20 5.54
C LYS A 112 30.16 -8.40 4.77
N ILE A 113 30.37 -7.58 3.71
CA ILE A 113 31.56 -7.61 2.86
C ILE A 113 32.39 -6.37 3.14
N GLU A 114 33.70 -6.54 3.35
CA GLU A 114 34.67 -5.46 3.53
C GLU A 114 35.19 -4.87 2.21
N MET A 115 34.40 -4.88 1.14
CA MET A 115 34.82 -4.29 -0.14
C MET A 115 34.16 -2.94 -0.37
N SER A 116 34.98 -1.88 -0.44
CA SER A 116 34.53 -0.58 -0.90
C SER A 116 34.32 -0.62 -2.41
N SER A 117 33.06 -0.74 -2.87
CA SER A 117 32.78 -0.47 -4.27
C SER A 117 32.82 1.05 -4.50
N LYS A 118 33.58 1.49 -5.53
CA LYS A 118 33.65 2.90 -5.95
C LYS A 118 32.32 3.45 -6.50
N PHE A 119 31.25 2.62 -6.53
CA PHE A 119 30.02 2.93 -7.26
C PHE A 119 28.84 3.39 -6.38
N TYR A 120 28.80 3.09 -5.06
CA TYR A 120 27.60 3.31 -4.25
C TYR A 120 27.83 3.97 -2.87
N GLY A 121 28.91 4.69 -2.70
CA GLY A 121 29.14 5.42 -1.44
C GLY A 121 29.57 4.50 -0.27
N LYS A 122 29.82 5.07 0.90
CA LYS A 122 30.16 4.35 2.14
C LYS A 122 28.87 3.76 2.75
N GLY A 123 28.33 2.67 2.17
CA GLY A 123 27.17 1.96 2.69
C GLY A 123 27.56 0.57 3.22
N ASN A 124 26.68 -0.05 4.00
CA ASN A 124 26.81 -1.45 4.38
C ASN A 124 26.56 -2.33 3.15
N GLU A 125 27.61 -2.96 2.60
CA GLU A 125 27.47 -3.96 1.53
C GLU A 125 27.51 -5.37 2.12
N ALA A 126 26.68 -6.27 1.58
CA ALA A 126 26.64 -7.66 2.02
C ALA A 126 26.41 -8.63 0.85
N GLU A 127 26.71 -9.90 1.08
CA GLU A 127 26.33 -11.01 0.21
C GLU A 127 25.22 -11.85 0.87
N ILE A 128 24.26 -12.32 0.09
CA ILE A 128 23.31 -13.32 0.57
C ILE A 128 24.06 -14.65 0.69
N ILE A 129 24.11 -15.23 1.88
CA ILE A 129 24.74 -16.54 2.12
C ILE A 129 23.73 -17.68 2.02
N ALA A 130 22.48 -17.44 2.43
CA ALA A 130 21.38 -18.40 2.31
C ALA A 130 20.03 -17.72 2.22
N ILE A 131 19.06 -18.42 1.63
CA ILE A 131 17.65 -18.06 1.65
C ILE A 131 16.99 -18.97 2.69
N THR A 132 16.61 -18.40 3.83
CA THR A 132 16.08 -19.16 4.97
C THR A 132 14.58 -19.42 4.83
N LYS A 133 13.86 -18.47 4.19
CA LYS A 133 12.44 -18.63 3.90
C LYS A 133 12.09 -17.96 2.57
N ARG A 134 11.42 -18.71 1.69
CA ARG A 134 10.84 -18.16 0.47
C ARG A 134 9.55 -17.42 0.77
N SER A 135 9.40 -16.24 0.19
CA SER A 135 8.15 -15.47 0.24
C SER A 135 7.16 -15.91 -0.83
N LEU A 136 7.67 -16.35 -1.98
CA LEU A 136 6.88 -16.72 -3.14
C LEU A 136 6.51 -18.21 -3.07
N ASP A 137 5.25 -18.53 -2.72
CA ASP A 137 4.68 -19.88 -2.81
C ASP A 137 3.78 -20.02 -4.04
N THR A 138 2.93 -19.00 -4.26
CA THR A 138 2.00 -18.94 -5.39
C THR A 138 2.20 -17.67 -6.18
N PHE A 139 1.88 -17.69 -7.47
CA PHE A 139 1.91 -16.52 -8.35
C PHE A 139 0.88 -16.68 -9.47
N ILE A 140 0.53 -15.56 -10.09
CA ILE A 140 -0.35 -15.52 -11.25
C ILE A 140 0.46 -15.16 -12.48
N GLY A 141 0.07 -15.73 -13.62
CA GLY A 141 0.73 -15.44 -14.88
C GLY A 141 0.00 -16.00 -16.08
N THR A 142 0.54 -15.69 -17.25
CA THR A 142 -0.01 -16.16 -18.53
C THR A 142 0.67 -17.44 -18.95
N PHE A 143 -0.14 -18.47 -19.22
CA PHE A 143 0.29 -19.81 -19.61
C PHE A 143 0.46 -19.89 -21.12
N LYS A 144 1.60 -20.42 -21.59
CA LYS A 144 1.90 -20.60 -23.01
C LYS A 144 2.61 -21.93 -23.26
N ILE A 145 2.05 -22.76 -24.15
CA ILE A 145 2.66 -24.04 -24.55
C ILE A 145 3.86 -23.77 -25.45
N VAL A 146 5.05 -24.20 -25.02
CA VAL A 146 6.31 -24.03 -25.79
C VAL A 146 6.74 -25.31 -26.50
N VAL A 147 6.37 -26.48 -25.94
CA VAL A 147 6.62 -27.79 -26.56
C VAL A 147 5.31 -28.58 -26.50
N LYS A 148 4.78 -28.98 -27.65
CA LYS A 148 3.56 -29.79 -27.75
C LYS A 148 3.93 -31.22 -28.17
N ASN A 149 3.91 -32.14 -27.19
CA ASN A 149 4.26 -33.55 -27.42
C ASN A 149 3.51 -34.46 -26.44
N GLY A 150 2.17 -34.46 -26.49
CA GLY A 150 1.34 -35.25 -25.61
C GLY A 150 1.72 -35.10 -24.12
N ASN A 151 1.94 -36.20 -23.43
CA ASN A 151 2.32 -36.23 -22.00
C ASN A 151 3.72 -35.61 -21.71
N ARG A 152 4.53 -35.30 -22.73
CA ARG A 152 5.81 -34.62 -22.63
C ARG A 152 5.73 -33.15 -22.99
N SER A 153 4.55 -32.59 -23.16
CA SER A 153 4.35 -31.17 -23.41
C SER A 153 4.87 -30.34 -22.24
N ILE A 154 5.45 -29.19 -22.59
CA ILE A 154 5.98 -28.22 -21.63
C ILE A 154 5.35 -26.87 -21.97
N ALA A 155 4.87 -26.20 -20.95
CA ALA A 155 4.45 -24.81 -21.04
C ALA A 155 5.38 -23.92 -20.24
N ARG A 156 5.43 -22.64 -20.60
CA ARG A 156 6.04 -21.56 -19.82
C ARG A 156 4.91 -20.74 -19.21
N VAL A 157 5.08 -20.29 -17.97
CA VAL A 157 4.20 -19.30 -17.35
C VAL A 157 4.98 -18.02 -17.15
N THR A 158 4.50 -16.94 -17.78
CA THR A 158 5.07 -15.61 -17.60
C THR A 158 4.33 -14.94 -16.44
N PRO A 159 5.00 -14.66 -15.31
CA PRO A 159 4.35 -13.98 -14.18
C PRO A 159 3.85 -12.58 -14.55
N ASP A 160 2.69 -12.19 -13.99
CA ASP A 160 2.16 -10.83 -14.12
C ASP A 160 2.99 -9.83 -13.28
N ASN A 161 3.55 -10.28 -12.18
CA ASN A 161 4.40 -9.47 -11.32
C ASN A 161 5.83 -9.40 -11.87
N ASP A 162 6.23 -8.25 -12.40
CA ASP A 162 7.56 -7.99 -12.97
C ASP A 162 8.72 -8.19 -12.01
N LYS A 163 8.48 -8.22 -10.71
CA LYS A 163 9.53 -8.49 -9.71
C LYS A 163 9.92 -9.97 -9.66
N ILE A 164 9.11 -10.85 -10.26
CA ILE A 164 9.41 -12.29 -10.37
C ILE A 164 10.21 -12.51 -11.66
N LYS A 165 11.54 -12.46 -11.57
CA LYS A 165 12.47 -12.63 -12.70
C LYS A 165 12.88 -14.10 -12.91
N LEU A 166 11.96 -15.02 -12.75
CA LEU A 166 12.20 -16.45 -12.94
C LEU A 166 11.74 -16.90 -14.33
N ASP A 167 12.51 -17.77 -14.98
CA ASP A 167 12.00 -18.62 -16.06
C ASP A 167 11.23 -19.77 -15.42
N ILE A 168 9.92 -19.86 -15.68
CA ILE A 168 9.03 -20.81 -14.98
C ILE A 168 8.40 -21.75 -15.98
N THR A 169 8.55 -23.04 -15.75
CA THR A 169 8.01 -24.10 -16.61
C THR A 169 7.03 -24.99 -15.89
N VAL A 170 6.07 -25.49 -16.66
CA VAL A 170 5.05 -26.48 -16.21
C VAL A 170 5.13 -27.68 -17.14
N HIS A 171 5.11 -28.86 -16.56
CA HIS A 171 5.01 -30.12 -17.30
C HIS A 171 3.55 -30.54 -17.49
N ALA A 172 3.22 -31.26 -18.58
CA ALA A 172 1.86 -31.63 -18.96
C ALA A 172 1.00 -32.21 -17.84
N LYS A 173 1.58 -33.04 -16.94
CA LYS A 173 0.89 -33.62 -15.79
C LYS A 173 0.38 -32.60 -14.76
N HIS A 174 0.86 -31.35 -14.85
CA HIS A 174 0.53 -30.27 -13.93
C HIS A 174 -0.19 -29.09 -14.63
N PHE A 175 -0.69 -29.28 -15.85
CA PHE A 175 -1.43 -28.25 -16.59
C PHE A 175 -2.81 -27.94 -15.98
N ASN A 176 -3.41 -28.91 -15.29
CA ASN A 176 -4.73 -28.75 -14.66
C ASN A 176 -5.79 -28.16 -15.61
N GLY A 177 -5.83 -28.63 -16.85
CA GLY A 177 -6.77 -28.15 -17.87
C GLY A 177 -6.39 -26.82 -18.57
N ALA A 178 -5.29 -26.19 -18.18
CA ALA A 178 -4.84 -24.93 -18.80
C ALA A 178 -4.52 -25.12 -20.29
N THR A 179 -4.94 -24.15 -21.07
CA THR A 179 -4.70 -24.04 -22.51
C THR A 179 -3.90 -22.78 -22.85
N ASP A 180 -3.45 -22.69 -24.10
CA ASP A 180 -2.65 -21.56 -24.56
C ASP A 180 -3.37 -20.22 -24.30
N ASN A 181 -2.61 -19.26 -23.78
CA ASN A 181 -3.08 -17.92 -23.44
C ASN A 181 -4.10 -17.86 -22.27
N ASP A 182 -4.09 -18.86 -21.39
CA ASP A 182 -4.87 -18.77 -20.16
C ASP A 182 -4.11 -18.03 -19.08
N LYS A 183 -4.85 -17.24 -18.30
CA LYS A 183 -4.41 -16.68 -17.01
C LYS A 183 -4.54 -17.77 -15.95
N VAL A 184 -3.47 -18.05 -15.22
CA VAL A 184 -3.42 -19.18 -14.28
C VAL A 184 -2.84 -18.77 -12.94
N LEU A 185 -3.40 -19.33 -11.87
CA LEU A 185 -2.79 -19.34 -10.54
C LEU A 185 -1.89 -20.57 -10.44
N CYS A 186 -0.62 -20.36 -10.15
CA CYS A 186 0.39 -21.40 -10.05
C CYS A 186 1.01 -21.49 -8.66
N LYS A 187 1.39 -22.71 -8.26
CA LYS A 187 2.23 -22.97 -7.09
C LYS A 187 3.60 -23.40 -7.52
N ILE A 188 4.65 -22.78 -6.96
CA ILE A 188 6.04 -23.17 -7.21
C ILE A 188 6.30 -24.52 -6.52
N THR A 189 6.78 -25.49 -7.30
CA THR A 189 7.13 -26.82 -6.80
C THR A 189 8.64 -27.02 -6.64
N SER A 190 9.44 -26.24 -7.38
CA SER A 190 10.90 -26.25 -7.28
C SER A 190 11.48 -24.94 -7.75
N PHE A 191 12.33 -24.34 -6.93
CA PHE A 191 13.14 -23.17 -7.31
C PHE A 191 14.37 -23.59 -8.13
N PRO A 192 14.93 -22.68 -8.97
CA PRO A 192 16.10 -22.99 -9.76
C PRO A 192 17.32 -23.24 -8.86
N VAL A 193 18.07 -24.30 -9.17
CA VAL A 193 19.32 -24.68 -8.48
C VAL A 193 20.54 -23.97 -9.05
N SER A 194 20.42 -23.31 -10.22
CA SER A 194 21.44 -22.52 -10.88
C SER A 194 20.80 -21.41 -11.70
N GLU A 195 21.59 -20.40 -12.10
CA GLU A 195 21.11 -19.26 -12.90
C GLU A 195 20.49 -19.64 -14.25
N LEU A 196 20.88 -20.79 -14.81
CA LEU A 196 20.39 -21.31 -16.09
C LEU A 196 19.20 -22.28 -15.94
N ALA A 197 18.85 -22.66 -14.72
CA ALA A 197 17.77 -23.60 -14.48
C ALA A 197 16.43 -22.86 -14.36
N ALA A 198 15.39 -23.41 -15.00
CA ALA A 198 14.02 -22.89 -14.83
C ALA A 198 13.41 -23.37 -13.50
N ALA A 199 12.62 -22.52 -12.88
CA ALA A 199 11.74 -22.92 -11.80
C ALA A 199 10.65 -23.86 -12.35
N LYS A 200 10.09 -24.71 -11.48
CA LYS A 200 8.96 -25.58 -11.84
C LYS A 200 7.74 -25.20 -11.03
N CYS A 201 6.59 -25.21 -11.66
CA CYS A 201 5.33 -24.99 -10.97
C CYS A 201 4.25 -25.98 -11.40
N GLN A 202 3.14 -25.96 -10.69
CA GLN A 202 1.88 -26.62 -11.06
C GLN A 202 0.78 -25.56 -11.14
N VAL A 203 -0.13 -25.71 -12.09
CA VAL A 203 -1.35 -24.90 -12.16
C VAL A 203 -2.31 -25.36 -11.07
N ILE A 204 -2.72 -24.44 -10.20
CA ILE A 204 -3.73 -24.68 -9.16
C ILE A 204 -5.12 -24.42 -9.74
N GLU A 205 -5.27 -23.30 -10.46
CA GLU A 205 -6.54 -22.83 -10.98
C GLU A 205 -6.35 -22.10 -12.32
N VAL A 206 -7.29 -22.31 -13.24
CA VAL A 206 -7.40 -21.55 -14.49
C VAL A 206 -8.41 -20.43 -14.26
N LEU A 207 -7.96 -19.17 -14.37
CA LEU A 207 -8.78 -18.00 -14.08
C LEU A 207 -9.61 -17.56 -15.29
N GLY A 208 -9.21 -17.94 -16.50
CA GLY A 208 -9.82 -17.60 -17.78
C GLY A 208 -8.80 -17.19 -18.82
N LYS A 209 -9.22 -16.60 -19.93
CA LYS A 209 -8.31 -16.07 -20.96
C LYS A 209 -7.60 -14.83 -20.45
N SER A 210 -6.31 -14.66 -20.79
CA SER A 210 -5.46 -13.57 -20.27
C SER A 210 -5.89 -12.18 -20.73
N ASP A 211 -6.66 -12.09 -21.80
CA ASP A 211 -7.27 -10.87 -22.33
C ASP A 211 -8.67 -10.60 -21.77
N SER A 212 -9.28 -11.54 -21.03
CA SER A 212 -10.60 -11.30 -20.44
C SER A 212 -10.52 -10.39 -19.19
N LYS A 213 -11.48 -9.48 -19.08
CA LYS A 213 -11.63 -8.58 -17.93
C LYS A 213 -11.80 -9.40 -16.64
N GLU A 214 -12.63 -10.42 -16.66
CA GLU A 214 -12.96 -11.25 -15.48
C GLU A 214 -11.72 -11.98 -14.94
N ALA A 215 -10.90 -12.54 -15.84
CA ALA A 215 -9.66 -13.24 -15.44
C ALA A 215 -8.65 -12.25 -14.82
N ASN A 216 -8.49 -11.06 -15.43
CA ASN A 216 -7.61 -10.03 -14.91
C ASN A 216 -8.13 -9.44 -13.59
N TYR A 217 -9.44 -9.22 -13.46
CA TYR A 217 -10.06 -8.79 -12.20
C TYR A 217 -9.80 -9.79 -11.08
N LYS A 218 -10.07 -11.09 -11.35
CA LYS A 218 -9.83 -12.16 -10.38
C LYS A 218 -8.36 -12.30 -10.02
N SER A 219 -7.45 -12.06 -10.98
CA SER A 219 -6.02 -12.06 -10.70
C SER A 219 -5.62 -10.97 -9.72
N VAL A 220 -6.13 -9.74 -9.87
CA VAL A 220 -5.86 -8.64 -8.93
C VAL A 220 -6.31 -8.98 -7.52
N LEU A 221 -7.53 -9.55 -7.36
CA LEU A 221 -8.03 -9.94 -6.04
C LEU A 221 -7.12 -10.98 -5.37
N LEU A 222 -6.72 -12.01 -6.11
CA LEU A 222 -5.85 -13.08 -5.61
C LEU A 222 -4.43 -12.57 -5.31
N GLU A 223 -3.85 -11.72 -6.17
CA GLU A 223 -2.52 -11.12 -5.96
C GLU A 223 -2.44 -10.30 -4.67
N ASN A 224 -3.52 -9.58 -4.36
CA ASN A 224 -3.61 -8.74 -3.16
C ASN A 224 -4.19 -9.50 -1.94
N GLY A 225 -4.56 -10.77 -2.10
CA GLY A 225 -5.13 -11.58 -1.02
C GLY A 225 -6.49 -11.10 -0.54
N ILE A 226 -7.30 -10.52 -1.44
CA ILE A 226 -8.65 -10.03 -1.12
C ILE A 226 -9.64 -11.19 -1.11
N ILE A 227 -10.24 -11.44 0.04
CA ILE A 227 -11.27 -12.48 0.24
C ILE A 227 -12.63 -11.90 -0.10
N THR A 228 -13.29 -12.41 -1.14
CA THR A 228 -14.61 -11.90 -1.60
C THR A 228 -15.79 -12.56 -0.93
N GLU A 229 -15.68 -13.84 -0.60
CA GLU A 229 -16.76 -14.66 -0.05
C GLU A 229 -16.71 -14.73 1.48
N PHE A 230 -17.86 -14.81 2.10
CA PHE A 230 -18.01 -15.17 3.52
C PHE A 230 -18.40 -16.64 3.64
N SER A 231 -17.89 -17.32 4.67
CA SER A 231 -18.31 -18.69 4.95
C SER A 231 -19.77 -18.74 5.40
N ASP A 232 -20.42 -19.88 5.17
CA ASP A 232 -21.82 -20.11 5.58
C ASP A 232 -22.03 -19.87 7.08
N ASP A 233 -21.06 -20.23 7.88
CA ASP A 233 -21.08 -20.07 9.33
C ASP A 233 -21.10 -18.57 9.75
N VAL A 234 -20.30 -17.74 9.06
CA VAL A 234 -20.28 -16.29 9.28
C VAL A 234 -21.60 -15.66 8.83
N LEU A 235 -22.13 -16.07 7.68
CA LEU A 235 -23.42 -15.61 7.18
C LEU A 235 -24.58 -16.00 8.11
N ALA A 236 -24.59 -17.22 8.61
CA ALA A 236 -25.62 -17.68 9.57
C ALA A 236 -25.58 -16.89 10.88
N GLU A 237 -24.38 -16.63 11.41
CA GLU A 237 -24.22 -15.81 12.62
C GLU A 237 -24.68 -14.37 12.36
N ALA A 238 -24.31 -13.76 11.22
CA ALA A 238 -24.72 -12.40 10.85
C ALA A 238 -26.24 -12.27 10.76
N ASN A 239 -26.91 -13.21 10.13
CA ASN A 239 -28.39 -13.22 10.03
C ASN A 239 -29.05 -13.37 11.40
N ARG A 240 -28.49 -14.19 12.30
CA ARG A 240 -28.98 -14.36 13.66
C ARG A 240 -28.89 -13.07 14.45
N VAL A 241 -27.72 -12.42 14.48
CA VAL A 241 -27.54 -11.18 15.26
C VAL A 241 -28.30 -9.99 14.64
N ALA A 242 -28.49 -9.98 13.32
CA ALA A 242 -29.29 -8.96 12.64
C ALA A 242 -30.78 -9.03 12.97
N SER A 243 -31.28 -10.18 13.44
CA SER A 243 -32.69 -10.37 13.86
C SER A 243 -32.91 -10.12 15.36
N GLU A 244 -31.86 -9.77 16.13
CA GLU A 244 -32.02 -9.44 17.55
C GLU A 244 -32.84 -8.17 17.73
N PRO A 245 -33.86 -8.17 18.64
CA PRO A 245 -34.73 -7.01 18.86
C PRO A 245 -33.94 -5.88 19.51
N LEU A 246 -34.28 -4.64 19.13
CA LEU A 246 -33.68 -3.44 19.71
C LEU A 246 -34.23 -3.21 21.14
N SER A 247 -33.35 -2.82 22.08
CA SER A 247 -33.66 -2.51 23.46
C SER A 247 -33.11 -1.16 23.90
N LEU A 248 -33.87 -0.38 24.60
CA LEU A 248 -33.41 0.90 25.17
C LEU A 248 -32.64 0.76 26.48
N LYS A 249 -32.57 -0.45 27.04
CA LYS A 249 -31.92 -0.69 28.34
C LYS A 249 -30.46 -0.31 28.31
N GLY A 250 -30.06 0.61 29.21
CA GLY A 250 -28.68 1.08 29.36
C GLY A 250 -28.20 2.00 28.22
N ARG A 251 -29.16 2.59 27.47
CA ARG A 251 -28.84 3.50 26.36
C ARG A 251 -29.59 4.83 26.50
N THR A 252 -28.95 5.89 26.07
CA THR A 252 -29.58 7.21 25.98
C THR A 252 -30.51 7.24 24.77
N ASP A 253 -31.76 7.65 24.99
CA ASP A 253 -32.75 7.79 23.93
C ASP A 253 -32.59 9.17 23.23
N LEU A 254 -32.08 9.17 22.03
CA LEU A 254 -31.86 10.34 21.16
C LEU A 254 -32.78 10.33 19.93
N ARG A 255 -33.82 9.49 19.92
CA ARG A 255 -34.74 9.35 18.78
C ARG A 255 -35.53 10.60 18.43
N ASN A 256 -35.65 11.52 19.37
CA ASN A 256 -36.37 12.78 19.16
C ASN A 256 -35.49 13.93 18.66
N GLU A 257 -34.16 13.73 18.64
CA GLU A 257 -33.23 14.72 18.09
C GLU A 257 -33.32 14.77 16.56
N VAL A 258 -33.04 15.93 15.99
CA VAL A 258 -32.94 16.11 14.54
C VAL A 258 -31.55 15.60 14.12
N ILE A 259 -31.51 14.41 13.54
CA ILE A 259 -30.28 13.71 13.16
C ILE A 259 -30.29 13.48 11.67
N PHE A 260 -29.14 13.78 11.03
CA PHE A 260 -28.90 13.65 9.60
C PHE A 260 -27.89 12.55 9.33
N THR A 261 -28.09 11.74 8.28
CA THR A 261 -27.00 11.12 7.53
C THR A 261 -26.81 11.92 6.25
N ILE A 262 -25.58 12.15 5.80
CA ILE A 262 -25.28 12.83 4.53
C ILE A 262 -24.19 12.03 3.81
N ASP A 263 -24.58 11.39 2.69
CA ASP A 263 -23.75 10.41 1.98
C ASP A 263 -23.96 10.50 0.47
N GLY A 264 -23.24 9.66 -0.27
CA GLY A 264 -23.50 9.45 -1.70
C GLY A 264 -24.89 8.83 -1.93
N ALA A 265 -25.49 9.10 -3.08
CA ALA A 265 -26.82 8.57 -3.42
C ALA A 265 -26.89 7.04 -3.36
N ASP A 266 -25.81 6.36 -3.73
CA ASP A 266 -25.71 4.90 -3.81
C ASP A 266 -25.22 4.24 -2.50
N ALA A 267 -24.87 5.03 -1.48
CA ALA A 267 -24.38 4.52 -0.20
C ALA A 267 -25.43 3.68 0.52
N LYS A 268 -25.05 2.52 1.03
CA LYS A 268 -25.90 1.57 1.75
C LYS A 268 -25.41 1.28 3.17
N ASP A 269 -24.13 1.50 3.43
CA ASP A 269 -23.41 1.26 4.68
C ASP A 269 -23.16 2.59 5.40
N LEU A 270 -24.26 3.20 5.90
CA LEU A 270 -24.24 4.51 6.55
C LEU A 270 -23.65 4.36 7.96
N ASP A 271 -22.37 4.69 8.11
CA ASP A 271 -21.60 4.58 9.35
C ASP A 271 -21.94 5.71 10.33
N ASP A 272 -22.16 6.92 9.82
CA ASP A 272 -22.23 8.14 10.61
C ASP A 272 -23.49 8.95 10.39
N ALA A 273 -23.92 9.60 11.46
CA ALA A 273 -25.00 10.59 11.46
C ALA A 273 -24.61 11.75 12.38
N ILE A 274 -25.12 12.93 12.09
CA ILE A 274 -24.78 14.16 12.79
C ILE A 274 -26.00 14.90 13.31
N SER A 275 -25.81 15.61 14.42
CA SER A 275 -26.73 16.63 14.91
C SER A 275 -25.95 17.88 15.33
N VAL A 276 -26.53 19.04 15.21
CA VAL A 276 -25.90 20.29 15.60
C VAL A 276 -26.87 21.19 16.33
N LYS A 277 -26.39 21.92 17.36
CA LYS A 277 -27.13 22.96 18.05
C LYS A 277 -26.23 24.16 18.28
N LYS A 278 -26.69 25.35 17.92
CA LYS A 278 -26.04 26.60 18.27
C LYS A 278 -26.38 26.99 19.69
N THR A 279 -25.41 27.46 20.47
CA THR A 279 -25.59 27.96 21.84
C THR A 279 -25.08 29.39 21.93
N ASN A 280 -25.32 30.07 23.06
CA ASN A 280 -24.84 31.44 23.25
C ASN A 280 -23.30 31.56 23.22
N ASN A 281 -22.58 30.47 23.52
CA ASN A 281 -21.12 30.46 23.67
C ASN A 281 -20.42 29.56 22.66
N GLY A 282 -21.11 29.09 21.62
CA GLY A 282 -20.52 28.19 20.60
C GLY A 282 -21.53 27.17 20.09
N TYR A 283 -21.08 25.93 19.96
CA TYR A 283 -21.85 24.87 19.31
C TYR A 283 -21.85 23.57 20.13
N ILE A 284 -22.87 22.76 19.97
CA ILE A 284 -22.89 21.36 20.37
C ILE A 284 -23.00 20.53 19.11
N LEU A 285 -21.96 19.76 18.81
CA LEU A 285 -21.93 18.83 17.71
C LEU A 285 -22.12 17.42 18.24
N GLY A 286 -23.15 16.73 17.77
CA GLY A 286 -23.35 15.30 18.00
C GLY A 286 -22.89 14.52 16.77
N VAL A 287 -21.96 13.58 16.98
CA VAL A 287 -21.51 12.61 15.96
C VAL A 287 -21.94 11.23 16.46
N HIS A 288 -22.89 10.62 15.72
CA HIS A 288 -23.54 9.38 16.10
C HIS A 288 -23.10 8.29 15.15
N ILE A 289 -22.32 7.32 15.64
CA ILE A 289 -21.72 6.28 14.83
C ILE A 289 -22.43 4.95 15.08
N ALA A 290 -22.68 4.20 14.01
CA ALA A 290 -23.28 2.87 14.07
C ALA A 290 -22.59 1.98 15.13
N ASP A 291 -23.34 1.49 16.12
CA ASP A 291 -22.77 0.63 17.18
C ASP A 291 -22.56 -0.81 16.68
N VAL A 292 -21.63 -0.97 15.75
CA VAL A 292 -21.24 -2.27 15.18
C VAL A 292 -20.75 -3.23 16.26
N SER A 293 -20.10 -2.68 17.30
CA SER A 293 -19.56 -3.46 18.41
C SER A 293 -20.63 -4.16 19.27
N HIS A 294 -21.88 -3.76 19.15
CA HIS A 294 -23.02 -4.46 19.76
C HIS A 294 -23.27 -5.80 19.08
N TYR A 295 -23.20 -5.84 17.77
CA TYR A 295 -23.50 -7.01 16.93
C TYR A 295 -22.27 -7.89 16.69
N VAL A 296 -21.13 -7.28 16.43
CA VAL A 296 -19.85 -7.98 16.19
C VAL A 296 -19.09 -8.12 17.51
N ARG A 297 -19.45 -9.18 18.25
CA ARG A 297 -18.88 -9.44 19.58
C ARG A 297 -17.48 -10.03 19.45
N GLU A 298 -16.60 -9.65 20.39
CA GLU A 298 -15.21 -10.16 20.43
C GLU A 298 -15.15 -11.69 20.39
N GLY A 299 -14.30 -12.24 19.53
CA GLY A 299 -14.06 -13.68 19.38
C GLY A 299 -15.18 -14.43 18.66
N SER A 300 -16.23 -13.75 18.15
CA SER A 300 -17.24 -14.37 17.29
C SER A 300 -16.67 -14.74 15.92
N LYS A 301 -17.39 -15.55 15.14
CA LYS A 301 -16.98 -15.89 13.77
C LYS A 301 -16.95 -14.65 12.88
N ILE A 302 -17.92 -13.76 13.04
CA ILE A 302 -17.95 -12.46 12.34
C ILE A 302 -16.73 -11.62 12.71
N ASP A 303 -16.37 -11.56 13.99
CA ASP A 303 -15.20 -10.81 14.46
C ASP A 303 -13.89 -11.33 13.89
N THR A 304 -13.72 -12.66 13.90
CA THR A 304 -12.54 -13.32 13.32
C THR A 304 -12.42 -13.02 11.83
N GLU A 305 -13.53 -13.02 11.10
CA GLU A 305 -13.54 -12.66 9.67
C GLU A 305 -13.26 -11.15 9.48
N ALA A 306 -13.85 -10.29 10.30
CA ALA A 306 -13.67 -8.84 10.21
C ALA A 306 -12.22 -8.40 10.45
N ILE A 307 -11.52 -8.98 11.45
CA ILE A 307 -10.11 -8.66 11.70
C ILE A 307 -9.20 -9.15 10.56
N ASN A 308 -9.52 -10.31 9.97
CA ASN A 308 -8.77 -10.86 8.85
C ASN A 308 -8.92 -9.99 7.58
N ARG A 309 -10.09 -9.42 7.34
CA ARG A 309 -10.34 -8.45 6.26
C ARG A 309 -9.76 -7.08 6.58
N GLY A 310 -9.85 -6.64 7.82
CA GLY A 310 -9.34 -5.38 8.36
C GLY A 310 -10.07 -4.13 7.87
N THR A 311 -10.51 -4.13 6.61
CA THR A 311 -11.26 -3.02 5.99
C THR A 311 -12.14 -3.52 4.84
N SER A 312 -13.18 -2.76 4.51
CA SER A 312 -13.89 -2.90 3.22
C SER A 312 -13.00 -2.39 2.09
N VAL A 313 -13.17 -2.95 0.89
CA VAL A 313 -12.44 -2.56 -0.33
C VAL A 313 -13.45 -2.06 -1.37
N TYR A 314 -13.21 -0.85 -1.87
CA TYR A 314 -14.14 -0.15 -2.77
C TYR A 314 -13.58 -0.12 -4.19
N PHE A 315 -14.12 -0.98 -5.05
CA PHE A 315 -13.79 -1.01 -6.46
C PHE A 315 -14.76 -0.16 -7.29
N THR A 316 -14.38 0.13 -8.51
CA THR A 316 -15.20 0.90 -9.45
C THR A 316 -16.61 0.34 -9.64
N ASP A 317 -16.76 -0.99 -9.68
CA ASP A 317 -18.00 -1.70 -10.00
C ASP A 317 -18.68 -2.35 -8.78
N LYS A 318 -17.96 -2.57 -7.69
CA LYS A 318 -18.47 -3.28 -6.50
C LYS A 318 -17.67 -3.00 -5.24
N VAL A 319 -18.28 -3.33 -4.12
CA VAL A 319 -17.66 -3.27 -2.80
C VAL A 319 -17.46 -4.70 -2.28
N VAL A 320 -16.25 -4.99 -1.79
CA VAL A 320 -15.98 -6.18 -0.98
C VAL A 320 -16.02 -5.74 0.49
N PRO A 321 -17.12 -6.01 1.20
CA PRO A 321 -17.33 -5.46 2.52
C PRO A 321 -16.55 -6.21 3.61
N MET A 322 -16.15 -5.48 4.68
CA MET A 322 -15.56 -6.08 5.88
C MET A 322 -16.56 -6.96 6.63
N LEU A 323 -17.83 -6.60 6.62
CA LEU A 323 -18.91 -7.30 7.31
C LEU A 323 -19.96 -7.82 6.33
N PRO A 324 -20.66 -8.93 6.62
CA PRO A 324 -21.79 -9.40 5.80
C PRO A 324 -22.85 -8.32 5.61
N LYS A 325 -23.49 -8.28 4.43
CA LYS A 325 -24.48 -7.25 4.05
C LYS A 325 -25.67 -7.15 5.01
N ALA A 326 -26.06 -8.23 5.68
CA ALA A 326 -27.09 -8.20 6.73
C ALA A 326 -26.74 -7.24 7.87
N LEU A 327 -25.44 -7.07 8.14
CA LEU A 327 -24.93 -6.12 9.12
C LEU A 327 -24.61 -4.79 8.44
N SER A 328 -23.72 -4.76 7.46
CA SER A 328 -23.19 -3.51 6.89
C SER A 328 -24.28 -2.63 6.25
N ASN A 329 -25.18 -3.21 5.48
CA ASN A 329 -26.26 -2.48 4.79
C ASN A 329 -27.59 -2.56 5.54
N GLY A 330 -27.69 -3.49 6.51
CA GLY A 330 -28.90 -3.80 7.27
C GLY A 330 -28.95 -3.15 8.64
N ILE A 331 -28.74 -3.98 9.69
CA ILE A 331 -29.01 -3.56 11.08
C ILE A 331 -28.02 -2.51 11.61
N CYS A 332 -26.77 -2.50 11.14
CA CYS A 332 -25.77 -1.50 11.55
C CYS A 332 -25.97 -0.17 10.81
N SER A 333 -26.34 -0.20 9.52
CA SER A 333 -26.50 1.02 8.74
C SER A 333 -27.55 1.97 9.34
N LEU A 334 -27.22 3.26 9.50
CA LEU A 334 -28.05 4.29 10.09
C LEU A 334 -29.15 4.77 9.12
N ASN A 335 -29.88 3.82 8.54
CA ASN A 335 -30.94 4.07 7.58
C ASN A 335 -32.02 5.01 8.15
N GLY A 336 -32.56 5.88 7.30
CA GLY A 336 -33.57 6.87 7.68
C GLY A 336 -34.88 6.27 8.18
N GLY A 337 -35.48 6.88 9.19
CA GLY A 337 -36.82 6.53 9.70
C GLY A 337 -36.89 5.28 10.56
N VAL A 338 -35.76 4.63 10.88
CA VAL A 338 -35.73 3.43 11.72
C VAL A 338 -34.81 3.62 12.93
N ASP A 339 -35.16 2.98 14.04
CA ASP A 339 -34.35 3.03 15.24
C ASP A 339 -33.05 2.24 15.04
N ARG A 340 -31.94 2.81 15.48
CA ARG A 340 -30.59 2.19 15.37
C ARG A 340 -29.79 2.39 16.65
N TYR A 341 -28.99 1.39 17.00
CA TYR A 341 -27.97 1.58 18.03
C TYR A 341 -26.84 2.43 17.49
N ALA A 342 -26.43 3.41 18.29
CA ALA A 342 -25.28 4.25 18.01
C ALA A 342 -24.37 4.39 19.23
N LEU A 343 -23.09 4.64 18.98
CA LEU A 343 -22.15 5.20 19.93
C LEU A 343 -22.00 6.68 19.59
N SER A 344 -22.50 7.54 20.46
CA SER A 344 -22.59 8.98 20.22
C SER A 344 -21.45 9.72 20.92
N CYS A 345 -20.75 10.56 20.17
CA CYS A 345 -19.79 11.53 20.67
C CYS A 345 -20.41 12.91 20.63
N ILE A 346 -20.73 13.49 21.79
CA ILE A 346 -21.33 14.82 21.94
C ILE A 346 -20.20 15.78 22.31
N ILE A 347 -19.93 16.76 21.44
CA ILE A 347 -18.80 17.67 21.54
C ILE A 347 -19.31 19.08 21.75
N THR A 348 -18.95 19.71 22.86
CA THR A 348 -19.20 21.13 23.09
C THR A 348 -18.01 21.94 22.58
N LEU A 349 -18.26 22.87 21.69
CA LEU A 349 -17.28 23.74 21.03
C LEU A 349 -17.52 25.20 21.41
N ASP A 350 -16.45 25.97 21.55
CA ASP A 350 -16.53 27.42 21.63
C ASP A 350 -16.77 28.09 20.25
N ASN A 351 -16.95 29.41 20.22
CA ASN A 351 -17.13 30.15 18.97
C ASN A 351 -15.93 30.08 18.01
N SER A 352 -14.77 29.66 18.47
CA SER A 352 -13.55 29.46 17.69
C SER A 352 -13.35 28.00 17.25
N GLY A 353 -14.31 27.14 17.58
CA GLY A 353 -14.26 25.70 17.28
C GLY A 353 -13.33 24.89 18.20
N ASN A 354 -12.90 25.41 19.35
CA ASN A 354 -12.11 24.63 20.30
C ASN A 354 -13.03 23.67 21.08
N ILE A 355 -12.57 22.43 21.24
CA ILE A 355 -13.29 21.43 22.04
C ILE A 355 -13.17 21.82 23.52
N ILE A 356 -14.30 22.09 24.16
CA ILE A 356 -14.41 22.41 25.59
C ILE A 356 -14.71 21.15 26.39
N TYR A 357 -15.61 20.32 25.88
CA TYR A 357 -16.06 19.12 26.57
C TYR A 357 -16.46 18.04 25.57
N THR A 358 -16.19 16.79 25.91
CA THR A 358 -16.57 15.61 25.12
C THR A 358 -17.29 14.62 26.02
N GLU A 359 -18.44 14.15 25.59
CA GLU A 359 -19.22 13.12 26.25
C GLU A 359 -19.50 11.96 25.30
N LEU A 360 -19.19 10.74 25.75
CA LEU A 360 -19.43 9.51 24.99
C LEU A 360 -20.64 8.77 25.58
N LYS A 361 -21.56 8.30 24.73
CA LYS A 361 -22.80 7.65 25.15
C LYS A 361 -23.15 6.46 24.26
N ASN A 362 -23.54 5.34 24.91
CA ASN A 362 -24.34 4.34 24.21
C ASN A 362 -25.75 4.92 23.98
N SER A 363 -26.21 4.98 22.75
CA SER A 363 -27.49 5.63 22.40
C SER A 363 -28.36 4.78 21.49
N VAL A 364 -29.62 5.19 21.37
CA VAL A 364 -30.54 4.80 20.31
C VAL A 364 -30.96 6.07 19.58
N ILE A 365 -30.78 6.07 18.28
CA ILE A 365 -31.08 7.18 17.39
C ILE A 365 -32.16 6.78 16.37
N ASN A 366 -32.79 7.78 15.77
CA ASN A 366 -33.65 7.63 14.60
C ASN A 366 -33.32 8.75 13.62
N THR A 367 -32.64 8.41 12.52
CA THR A 367 -32.26 9.37 11.49
C THR A 367 -33.48 9.98 10.83
N LYS A 368 -33.69 11.29 10.99
CA LYS A 368 -34.84 12.01 10.45
C LYS A 368 -34.63 12.41 8.99
N VAL A 369 -33.40 12.68 8.62
CA VAL A 369 -33.05 13.20 7.30
C VAL A 369 -31.93 12.35 6.70
N ARG A 370 -32.18 11.76 5.54
CA ARG A 370 -31.15 11.19 4.69
C ARG A 370 -30.75 12.22 3.65
N GLY A 371 -29.67 12.93 3.90
CA GLY A 371 -29.06 13.86 2.96
C GLY A 371 -28.27 13.12 1.88
N VAL A 372 -28.23 13.72 0.69
CA VAL A 372 -27.42 13.26 -0.42
C VAL A 372 -26.47 14.40 -0.80
N TYR A 373 -25.16 14.11 -0.89
CA TYR A 373 -24.14 15.12 -1.17
C TYR A 373 -24.48 15.97 -2.39
N SER A 374 -24.81 15.38 -3.53
CA SER A 374 -25.15 16.12 -4.76
C SER A 374 -26.37 17.00 -4.62
N GLU A 375 -27.41 16.55 -3.90
CA GLU A 375 -28.63 17.32 -3.68
C GLU A 375 -28.38 18.55 -2.79
N LEU A 376 -27.62 18.34 -1.69
CA LEU A 376 -27.31 19.42 -0.75
C LEU A 376 -26.30 20.40 -1.35
N ASN A 377 -25.33 19.95 -2.17
CA ASN A 377 -24.44 20.85 -2.92
C ASN A 377 -25.23 21.70 -3.92
N ASP A 378 -26.22 21.12 -4.62
CA ASP A 378 -27.12 21.88 -5.52
C ASP A 378 -27.93 22.93 -4.75
N ILE A 379 -28.42 22.62 -3.54
CA ILE A 379 -29.10 23.61 -2.69
C ILE A 379 -28.15 24.74 -2.26
N LEU A 380 -26.89 24.45 -1.96
CA LEU A 380 -25.91 25.50 -1.61
C LEU A 380 -25.65 26.47 -2.77
N GLU A 381 -25.67 25.98 -4.01
CA GLU A 381 -25.48 26.78 -5.22
C GLU A 381 -26.74 27.54 -5.64
N ASN A 382 -27.88 26.85 -5.71
CA ASN A 382 -29.15 27.34 -6.29
C ASN A 382 -30.17 27.82 -5.25
N LYS A 383 -29.91 27.56 -3.95
CA LYS A 383 -30.79 27.95 -2.82
C LYS A 383 -32.22 27.47 -3.04
N GLU A 384 -33.20 28.34 -2.84
CA GLU A 384 -34.64 28.03 -3.01
C GLU A 384 -35.04 27.65 -4.45
N ASN A 385 -34.19 27.92 -5.43
CA ASN A 385 -34.41 27.52 -6.83
C ASN A 385 -33.98 26.07 -7.14
N SER A 386 -33.31 25.39 -6.18
CA SER A 386 -32.97 23.99 -6.31
C SER A 386 -34.21 23.10 -6.37
N GLU A 387 -34.27 22.14 -7.28
CA GLU A 387 -35.36 21.15 -7.34
C GLU A 387 -35.43 20.31 -6.05
N PHE A 388 -34.33 20.21 -5.29
CA PHE A 388 -34.26 19.44 -4.03
C PHE A 388 -34.67 20.26 -2.80
N TYR A 389 -34.80 21.59 -2.89
CA TYR A 389 -35.05 22.47 -1.73
C TYR A 389 -36.30 22.04 -0.94
N SER A 390 -37.38 21.70 -1.61
CA SER A 390 -38.64 21.30 -0.95
C SER A 390 -38.48 20.04 -0.08
N LYS A 391 -37.60 19.12 -0.45
CA LYS A 391 -37.30 17.90 0.31
C LYS A 391 -36.64 18.21 1.66
N TYR A 392 -35.81 19.24 1.72
CA TYR A 392 -35.03 19.61 2.90
C TYR A 392 -35.51 20.88 3.61
N ALA A 393 -36.53 21.55 3.10
CA ALA A 393 -37.00 22.84 3.62
C ALA A 393 -37.27 22.83 5.15
N HIS A 394 -37.72 21.71 5.69
CA HIS A 394 -38.05 21.58 7.12
C HIS A 394 -36.82 21.51 8.05
N VAL A 395 -35.63 21.35 7.51
CA VAL A 395 -34.36 21.21 8.27
C VAL A 395 -33.27 22.18 7.80
N MET A 396 -33.61 23.12 6.93
CA MET A 396 -32.61 24.09 6.39
C MET A 396 -31.98 24.94 7.50
N ALA A 397 -32.70 25.27 8.55
CA ALA A 397 -32.15 26.02 9.68
C ALA A 397 -31.02 25.23 10.41
N ASP A 398 -31.21 23.92 10.56
CA ASP A 398 -30.14 23.07 11.13
C ASP A 398 -28.97 22.95 10.18
N PHE A 399 -29.23 22.85 8.86
CA PHE A 399 -28.20 22.79 7.84
C PHE A 399 -27.38 24.10 7.76
N ASP A 400 -28.02 25.27 7.93
CA ASP A 400 -27.33 26.56 8.00
C ASP A 400 -26.35 26.61 9.20
N ILE A 401 -26.75 26.08 10.36
CA ILE A 401 -25.88 25.97 11.54
C ILE A 401 -24.72 25.00 11.27
N MET A 402 -24.96 23.91 10.55
CA MET A 402 -23.89 23.00 10.15
C MET A 402 -22.88 23.69 9.26
N MET A 403 -23.32 24.49 8.28
CA MET A 403 -22.45 25.25 7.40
C MET A 403 -21.63 26.31 8.17
N GLU A 404 -22.27 27.00 9.13
CA GLU A 404 -21.57 27.96 9.99
C GLU A 404 -20.45 27.28 10.81
N LEU A 405 -20.77 26.14 11.44
CA LEU A 405 -19.79 25.37 12.22
C LEU A 405 -18.66 24.82 11.31
N TYR A 406 -19.00 24.36 10.10
CA TYR A 406 -18.01 23.89 9.14
C TYR A 406 -16.97 24.97 8.83
N GLU A 407 -17.40 26.21 8.55
CA GLU A 407 -16.47 27.31 8.28
C GLU A 407 -15.58 27.61 9.50
N VAL A 408 -16.10 27.55 10.71
CA VAL A 408 -15.32 27.72 11.94
C VAL A 408 -14.25 26.63 12.07
N LEU A 409 -14.61 25.36 11.89
CA LEU A 409 -13.69 24.24 12.00
C LEU A 409 -12.64 24.24 10.90
N LYS A 410 -13.02 24.59 9.67
CA LYS A 410 -12.14 24.73 8.52
C LYS A 410 -11.07 25.80 8.77
N GLN A 411 -11.47 26.99 9.24
CA GLN A 411 -10.53 28.08 9.57
C GLN A 411 -9.57 27.66 10.68
N LYS A 412 -10.07 26.96 11.69
CA LYS A 412 -9.23 26.40 12.75
C LYS A 412 -8.22 25.39 12.21
N SER A 413 -8.63 24.48 11.34
CA SER A 413 -7.78 23.47 10.72
C SER A 413 -6.64 24.13 9.90
N ILE A 414 -6.97 25.13 9.08
CA ILE A 414 -6.00 25.93 8.32
C ILE A 414 -5.04 26.65 9.28
N SER A 415 -5.55 27.26 10.35
CA SER A 415 -4.73 27.99 11.33
C SER A 415 -3.74 27.08 12.08
N LYS A 416 -4.07 25.82 12.30
CA LYS A 416 -3.17 24.79 12.84
C LYS A 416 -2.10 24.33 11.82
N GLY A 417 -2.31 24.61 10.52
CA GLY A 417 -1.42 24.20 9.44
C GLY A 417 -1.75 22.82 8.86
N ALA A 418 -2.98 22.39 8.96
CA ALA A 418 -3.44 21.21 8.22
C ALA A 418 -3.22 21.43 6.72
N MET A 419 -2.71 20.42 6.03
CA MET A 419 -2.39 20.51 4.62
C MET A 419 -3.58 20.10 3.77
N GLU A 420 -4.11 21.01 2.95
CA GLU A 420 -5.06 20.66 1.90
C GLU A 420 -4.29 20.08 0.72
N LEU A 421 -4.13 18.76 0.71
CA LEU A 421 -3.52 18.03 -0.39
C LEU A 421 -4.65 17.52 -1.30
N GLU A 422 -4.83 18.16 -2.44
CA GLU A 422 -5.77 17.65 -3.44
C GLU A 422 -5.15 16.46 -4.17
N SER A 423 -5.70 15.27 -3.94
CA SER A 423 -5.50 14.13 -4.83
C SER A 423 -6.60 14.16 -5.89
N GLU A 424 -6.22 14.22 -7.15
CA GLU A 424 -7.17 14.07 -8.26
C GLU A 424 -7.58 12.61 -8.34
N GLU A 425 -8.84 12.33 -7.99
CA GLU A 425 -9.43 11.00 -8.10
C GLU A 425 -10.19 10.89 -9.43
N SER A 426 -10.06 9.76 -10.10
CA SER A 426 -10.87 9.43 -11.29
C SER A 426 -12.13 8.69 -10.90
N LYS A 427 -13.26 9.04 -11.55
CA LYS A 427 -14.48 8.24 -11.55
C LYS A 427 -14.62 7.59 -12.91
N ILE A 428 -14.59 6.27 -12.94
CA ILE A 428 -14.72 5.47 -14.15
C ILE A 428 -16.19 5.13 -14.32
N ILE A 429 -16.76 5.50 -15.47
CA ILE A 429 -18.15 5.23 -15.83
C ILE A 429 -18.17 3.95 -16.67
N LEU A 430 -19.00 3.00 -16.25
CA LEU A 430 -19.14 1.70 -16.89
C LEU A 430 -20.49 1.63 -17.62
N ASP A 431 -20.53 0.90 -18.74
CA ASP A 431 -21.78 0.51 -19.41
C ASP A 431 -22.48 -0.66 -18.68
N GLU A 432 -23.59 -1.12 -19.23
CA GLU A 432 -24.38 -2.24 -18.68
C GLU A 432 -23.60 -3.57 -18.64
N ASN A 433 -22.56 -3.71 -19.45
CA ASN A 433 -21.66 -4.88 -19.49
C ASN A 433 -20.44 -4.72 -18.56
N GLY A 434 -20.37 -3.58 -17.83
CA GLY A 434 -19.24 -3.23 -16.98
C GLY A 434 -17.98 -2.88 -17.76
N HIS A 435 -18.10 -2.40 -19.03
CA HIS A 435 -16.98 -1.91 -19.83
C HIS A 435 -16.79 -0.40 -19.58
N PRO A 436 -15.57 0.11 -19.44
CA PRO A 436 -15.33 1.53 -19.18
C PRO A 436 -15.58 2.37 -20.43
N VAL A 437 -16.56 3.26 -20.36
CA VAL A 437 -16.96 4.13 -21.48
C VAL A 437 -16.43 5.55 -21.33
N GLU A 438 -16.28 6.02 -20.10
CA GLU A 438 -15.80 7.36 -19.79
C GLU A 438 -15.01 7.38 -18.48
N ILE A 439 -14.03 8.26 -18.39
CA ILE A 439 -13.26 8.52 -17.15
C ILE A 439 -13.28 10.02 -16.90
N ILE A 440 -13.88 10.41 -15.79
CA ILE A 440 -14.04 11.81 -15.39
C ILE A 440 -13.30 12.10 -14.09
N LYS A 441 -12.93 13.36 -13.88
CA LYS A 441 -12.37 13.81 -12.61
C LYS A 441 -13.50 13.86 -11.56
N ARG A 442 -13.27 13.24 -10.39
CA ARG A 442 -14.18 13.33 -9.25
C ARG A 442 -13.95 14.66 -8.54
N GLU A 443 -14.96 15.48 -8.45
CA GLU A 443 -14.95 16.71 -7.68
C GLU A 443 -15.58 16.45 -6.31
N ARG A 444 -14.96 16.96 -5.24
CA ARG A 444 -15.49 16.96 -3.89
C ARG A 444 -16.21 18.27 -3.63
N GLY A 445 -17.50 18.18 -3.36
CA GLY A 445 -18.33 19.33 -3.04
C GLY A 445 -18.12 19.84 -1.61
N THR A 446 -18.88 20.89 -1.28
CA THR A 446 -18.81 21.53 0.05
C THR A 446 -19.37 20.62 1.14
N THR A 447 -20.42 19.86 0.84
CA THR A 447 -21.08 18.98 1.83
C THR A 447 -20.23 17.77 2.20
N GLU A 448 -19.43 17.22 1.26
CA GLU A 448 -18.43 16.19 1.57
C GLU A 448 -17.36 16.72 2.53
N ARG A 449 -16.87 17.93 2.30
CA ARG A 449 -15.89 18.59 3.17
C ARG A 449 -16.47 18.94 4.54
N LEU A 450 -17.75 19.27 4.63
CA LEU A 450 -18.47 19.50 5.89
C LEU A 450 -18.45 18.24 6.75
N ILE A 451 -18.90 17.12 6.20
CA ILE A 451 -18.92 15.84 6.92
C ILE A 451 -17.51 15.42 7.32
N GLU A 452 -16.52 15.56 6.41
CA GLU A 452 -15.13 15.29 6.72
C GLU A 452 -14.64 16.09 7.94
N GLN A 453 -14.90 17.39 8.02
CA GLN A 453 -14.51 18.23 9.16
C GLN A 453 -15.17 17.79 10.47
N PHE A 454 -16.44 17.37 10.44
CA PHE A 454 -17.13 16.88 11.63
C PHE A 454 -16.57 15.52 12.08
N MET A 455 -16.23 14.64 11.13
CA MET A 455 -15.59 13.35 11.44
C MET A 455 -14.18 13.55 11.99
N LEU A 456 -13.40 14.49 11.43
CA LEU A 456 -12.08 14.86 11.95
C LEU A 456 -12.19 15.37 13.40
N CYS A 457 -13.15 16.25 13.68
CA CYS A 457 -13.39 16.77 15.02
C CYS A 457 -13.73 15.65 16.03
N ALA A 458 -14.60 14.70 15.65
CA ALA A 458 -14.97 13.57 16.50
C ALA A 458 -13.80 12.62 16.74
N ASN A 459 -13.01 12.30 15.72
CA ASN A 459 -11.85 11.46 15.82
C ASN A 459 -10.77 12.08 16.75
N GLU A 460 -10.53 13.40 16.64
CA GLU A 460 -9.63 14.16 17.53
C GLU A 460 -10.17 14.15 18.99
N ALA A 461 -11.47 14.38 19.16
CA ALA A 461 -12.13 14.39 20.48
C ALA A 461 -12.03 13.04 21.18
N VAL A 462 -12.31 11.95 20.49
CA VAL A 462 -12.24 10.58 21.03
C VAL A 462 -10.80 10.19 21.36
N ALA A 463 -9.84 10.48 20.49
CA ALA A 463 -8.42 10.19 20.75
C ALA A 463 -7.94 10.93 22.00
N THR A 464 -8.26 12.21 22.13
CA THR A 464 -7.92 13.04 23.29
C THR A 464 -8.60 12.55 24.57
N TYR A 465 -9.87 12.14 24.48
CA TYR A 465 -10.63 11.61 25.62
C TYR A 465 -9.98 10.33 26.17
N LEU A 466 -9.67 9.35 25.31
CA LEU A 466 -9.06 8.09 25.72
C LEU A 466 -7.62 8.30 26.27
N TYR A 467 -6.83 9.16 25.62
CA TYR A 467 -5.50 9.51 26.07
C TYR A 467 -5.51 10.17 27.46
N SER A 468 -6.40 11.14 27.66
CA SER A 468 -6.53 11.85 28.95
C SER A 468 -7.00 10.95 30.08
N ALA A 469 -7.81 9.92 29.75
CA ALA A 469 -8.25 8.89 30.69
C ALA A 469 -7.20 7.77 30.88
N SER A 470 -6.06 7.83 30.22
CA SER A 470 -5.01 6.79 30.21
C SER A 470 -5.55 5.41 29.80
N ILE A 471 -6.44 5.36 28.83
CA ILE A 471 -7.07 4.15 28.28
C ILE A 471 -6.38 3.76 26.99
N PRO A 472 -6.11 2.45 26.71
CA PRO A 472 -5.57 1.99 25.44
C PRO A 472 -6.39 2.48 24.23
N CYS A 473 -5.73 2.77 23.14
CA CYS A 473 -6.38 3.20 21.90
C CYS A 473 -5.61 2.72 20.67
N VAL A 474 -6.30 2.59 19.56
CA VAL A 474 -5.67 2.44 18.23
C VAL A 474 -5.61 3.83 17.60
N TYR A 475 -4.44 4.44 17.65
CA TYR A 475 -4.20 5.75 17.05
C TYR A 475 -3.93 5.65 15.56
N ARG A 476 -4.26 6.70 14.81
CA ARG A 476 -3.85 6.92 13.43
C ARG A 476 -2.71 7.93 13.44
N VAL A 477 -1.50 7.48 13.21
CA VAL A 477 -0.29 8.29 13.30
C VAL A 477 0.30 8.58 11.93
N HIS A 478 0.87 9.78 11.77
CA HIS A 478 1.55 10.18 10.56
C HIS A 478 2.87 10.83 10.95
N ASP A 479 3.95 10.09 10.77
CA ASP A 479 5.29 10.51 11.18
C ASP A 479 5.76 11.75 10.39
N GLU A 480 6.70 12.50 10.96
CA GLU A 480 7.35 13.63 10.30
C GLU A 480 8.05 13.17 9.02
N PRO A 481 8.07 14.02 7.97
CA PRO A 481 8.72 13.67 6.73
C PRO A 481 10.24 13.61 6.87
N ASP A 482 10.86 12.78 6.04
CA ASP A 482 12.30 12.67 5.92
C ASP A 482 12.91 14.01 5.43
N THR A 483 13.95 14.48 6.14
CA THR A 483 14.60 15.78 5.84
C THR A 483 15.26 15.80 4.47
N GLU A 484 15.81 14.69 3.99
CA GLU A 484 16.41 14.58 2.65
C GLU A 484 15.34 14.70 1.55
N LYS A 485 14.19 14.04 1.74
CA LYS A 485 13.06 14.12 0.81
C LYS A 485 12.48 15.53 0.76
N ILE A 486 12.34 16.20 1.91
CA ILE A 486 11.85 17.58 1.94
C ILE A 486 12.86 18.57 1.34
N SER A 487 14.16 18.33 1.51
CA SER A 487 15.19 19.14 0.86
C SER A 487 15.13 19.01 -0.68
N ALA A 488 14.93 17.80 -1.19
CA ALA A 488 14.72 17.55 -2.62
C ALA A 488 13.43 18.22 -3.12
N PHE A 489 12.33 18.09 -2.38
CA PHE A 489 11.07 18.78 -2.65
C PHE A 489 11.23 20.29 -2.70
N ALA A 490 11.90 20.91 -1.71
CA ALA A 490 12.13 22.33 -1.68
C ALA A 490 12.96 22.83 -2.88
N THR A 491 13.95 22.04 -3.32
CA THR A 491 14.72 22.34 -4.52
C THR A 491 13.85 22.29 -5.77
N PHE A 492 13.01 21.25 -5.89
CA PHE A 492 12.05 21.10 -6.97
C PHE A 492 11.05 22.28 -7.04
N ALA A 493 10.39 22.60 -5.90
CA ALA A 493 9.42 23.69 -5.84
C ALA A 493 10.04 25.06 -6.19
N ARG A 494 11.27 25.34 -5.72
CA ARG A 494 12.03 26.55 -6.07
C ARG A 494 12.30 26.63 -7.57
N ASN A 495 12.61 25.54 -8.23
CA ASN A 495 12.86 25.50 -9.67
C ASN A 495 11.59 25.81 -10.50
N LEU A 496 10.40 25.66 -9.89
CA LEU A 496 9.11 26.08 -10.45
C LEU A 496 8.73 27.53 -10.09
N GLY A 497 9.60 28.28 -9.39
CA GLY A 497 9.33 29.64 -8.95
C GLY A 497 8.41 29.77 -7.73
N VAL A 498 8.18 28.65 -7.02
CA VAL A 498 7.39 28.62 -5.78
C VAL A 498 8.24 29.10 -4.61
N ASP A 499 7.68 29.97 -3.76
CA ASP A 499 8.38 30.44 -2.56
C ASP A 499 8.48 29.33 -1.52
N VAL A 500 9.71 28.94 -1.22
CA VAL A 500 10.06 27.93 -0.22
C VAL A 500 10.84 28.51 0.96
N SER A 501 10.82 29.83 1.14
CA SER A 501 11.56 30.53 2.20
C SER A 501 11.15 30.12 3.61
N SER A 502 9.91 29.61 3.77
CA SER A 502 9.42 29.04 5.03
C SER A 502 10.16 27.76 5.43
N LEU A 503 10.76 27.03 4.49
CA LEU A 503 11.43 25.75 4.73
C LEU A 503 12.91 25.96 5.07
N ASN A 504 13.29 25.58 6.28
CA ASN A 504 14.70 25.51 6.64
C ASN A 504 15.08 24.04 6.91
N PRO A 505 15.79 23.37 5.97
CA PRO A 505 16.14 21.94 6.10
C PRO A 505 16.99 21.58 7.32
N LYS A 506 17.56 22.58 8.00
CA LYS A 506 18.34 22.37 9.22
C LYS A 506 17.49 22.31 10.48
N ASN A 507 16.24 22.71 10.41
CA ASN A 507 15.30 22.71 11.52
C ASN A 507 14.23 21.63 11.30
N LYS A 508 13.56 21.26 12.40
CA LYS A 508 12.36 20.42 12.33
C LYS A 508 11.31 21.08 11.44
N ILE A 509 10.86 20.35 10.41
CA ILE A 509 9.84 20.83 9.48
C ILE A 509 8.46 20.68 10.12
N THR A 510 7.63 21.71 10.01
CA THR A 510 6.26 21.70 10.49
C THR A 510 5.26 21.64 9.32
N SER A 511 4.06 21.11 9.57
CA SER A 511 2.98 21.10 8.58
C SER A 511 2.61 22.51 8.12
N MET A 512 2.60 23.49 9.04
CA MET A 512 2.37 24.91 8.72
C MET A 512 3.35 25.47 7.69
N GLN A 513 4.61 25.08 7.76
CA GLN A 513 5.61 25.54 6.78
C GLN A 513 5.34 24.96 5.39
N LEU A 514 4.91 23.70 5.31
CA LEU A 514 4.55 23.04 4.06
C LEU A 514 3.24 23.59 3.50
N SER A 515 2.25 23.88 4.35
CA SER A 515 1.00 24.54 3.95
C SER A 515 1.26 25.89 3.27
N LYS A 516 2.17 26.73 3.80
CA LYS A 516 2.58 27.98 3.16
C LYS A 516 3.21 27.81 1.78
N VAL A 517 3.99 26.74 1.57
CA VAL A 517 4.53 26.41 0.24
C VAL A 517 3.41 26.04 -0.73
N LEU A 518 2.42 25.27 -0.26
CA LEU A 518 1.23 24.93 -1.06
C LEU A 518 0.44 26.18 -1.45
N GLU A 519 0.19 27.10 -0.51
CA GLU A 519 -0.46 28.40 -0.80
C GLU A 519 0.33 29.21 -1.84
N SER A 520 1.66 29.25 -1.71
CA SER A 520 2.51 29.93 -2.72
C SER A 520 2.40 29.26 -4.09
N SER A 521 2.27 27.94 -4.12
CA SER A 521 2.15 27.19 -5.37
C SER A 521 0.81 27.43 -6.10
N GLN A 522 -0.27 27.74 -5.37
CA GLN A 522 -1.55 28.17 -5.96
C GLN A 522 -1.39 29.47 -6.74
N LYS A 523 -0.65 30.44 -6.18
CA LYS A 523 -0.41 31.74 -6.82
C LYS A 523 0.43 31.64 -8.11
N THR A 524 1.26 30.61 -8.22
CA THR A 524 2.09 30.37 -9.41
C THR A 524 1.45 29.41 -10.42
N GLY A 525 0.25 28.89 -10.16
CA GLY A 525 -0.45 27.93 -11.02
C GLY A 525 0.14 26.52 -11.02
N HIS A 526 1.06 26.22 -10.09
CA HIS A 526 1.74 24.91 -10.00
C HIS A 526 1.24 24.02 -8.87
N PHE A 527 0.08 24.32 -8.29
CA PHE A 527 -0.45 23.65 -7.10
C PHE A 527 -0.56 22.14 -7.24
N SER A 528 -1.21 21.64 -8.32
CA SER A 528 -1.42 20.18 -8.52
C SER A 528 -0.09 19.40 -8.54
N ILE A 529 0.92 19.95 -9.24
CA ILE A 529 2.22 19.29 -9.37
C ILE A 529 3.00 19.32 -8.06
N VAL A 530 3.03 20.49 -7.40
CA VAL A 530 3.72 20.69 -6.12
C VAL A 530 3.07 19.82 -5.03
N SER A 531 1.74 19.78 -4.98
CA SER A 531 0.97 18.93 -4.07
C SER A 531 1.30 17.44 -4.27
N ASN A 532 1.34 16.96 -5.52
CA ASN A 532 1.68 15.56 -5.83
C ASN A 532 3.12 15.19 -5.42
N VAL A 533 4.09 16.07 -5.67
CA VAL A 533 5.49 15.81 -5.28
C VAL A 533 5.65 15.88 -3.77
N LEU A 534 4.97 16.79 -3.10
CA LEU A 534 4.93 16.85 -1.64
C LEU A 534 4.34 15.58 -1.06
N LEU A 535 3.19 15.13 -1.54
CA LEU A 535 2.54 13.89 -1.07
C LEU A 535 3.47 12.67 -1.15
N ARG A 536 4.26 12.55 -2.24
CA ARG A 536 5.27 11.48 -2.39
C ARG A 536 6.47 11.64 -1.46
N SER A 537 6.72 12.84 -0.95
CA SER A 537 7.82 13.16 -0.03
C SER A 537 7.45 12.93 1.44
N LEU A 538 6.16 12.90 1.75
CA LEU A 538 5.64 12.60 3.08
C LEU A 538 5.76 11.11 3.44
N MET A 539 5.71 10.83 4.74
CA MET A 539 5.57 9.46 5.24
C MET A 539 4.15 8.95 4.99
N LYS A 540 3.94 7.65 5.06
CA LYS A 540 2.59 7.07 5.04
C LYS A 540 2.02 7.03 6.45
N ALA A 541 0.75 7.40 6.59
CA ALA A 541 0.04 7.20 7.84
C ALA A 541 -0.15 5.70 8.13
N LYS A 542 -0.13 5.33 9.41
CA LYS A 542 -0.28 3.94 9.89
C LYS A 542 -1.09 3.91 11.17
N TYR A 543 -1.59 2.74 11.55
CA TYR A 543 -2.17 2.54 12.87
C TYR A 543 -1.07 2.18 13.88
N SER A 544 -1.27 2.61 15.15
CA SER A 544 -0.32 2.38 16.24
C SER A 544 -1.07 2.33 17.58
N SER A 545 -0.65 1.47 18.50
CA SER A 545 -1.10 1.53 19.89
C SER A 545 -0.35 2.60 20.69
N VAL A 546 0.79 3.08 20.18
CA VAL A 546 1.57 4.15 20.82
C VAL A 546 1.11 5.49 20.23
N PRO A 547 0.72 6.46 21.09
CA PRO A 547 0.28 7.78 20.62
C PRO A 547 1.44 8.55 19.98
N SER A 548 1.16 9.16 18.82
CA SER A 548 2.04 10.09 18.13
C SER A 548 1.20 11.05 17.30
N ALA A 549 1.76 12.19 16.95
CA ALA A 549 1.08 13.20 16.15
C ALA A 549 0.72 12.71 14.75
N HIS A 550 -0.33 13.31 14.19
CA HIS A 550 -0.67 13.14 12.79
C HIS A 550 -0.21 14.37 11.98
N PHE A 551 0.99 14.30 11.42
CA PHE A 551 1.66 15.42 10.76
C PHE A 551 0.79 16.12 9.69
N GLY A 552 0.13 15.36 8.81
CA GLY A 552 -0.69 15.92 7.72
C GLY A 552 -1.91 16.70 8.20
N LEU A 553 -2.52 16.29 9.33
CA LEU A 553 -3.66 16.94 9.94
C LEU A 553 -3.28 18.02 10.96
N ALA A 554 -2.00 18.17 11.28
CA ALA A 554 -1.49 19.09 12.30
C ALA A 554 -2.17 18.91 13.66
N THR A 555 -2.40 17.64 14.07
CA THR A 555 -3.00 17.30 15.37
C THR A 555 -2.09 16.37 16.17
N ASP A 556 -2.07 16.57 17.50
CA ASP A 556 -1.21 15.80 18.39
C ASP A 556 -1.72 14.38 18.64
N LEU A 557 -3.04 14.20 18.63
CA LEU A 557 -3.70 12.91 18.87
C LEU A 557 -4.82 12.71 17.87
N TYR A 558 -4.83 11.56 17.22
CA TYR A 558 -5.87 11.22 16.25
C TYR A 558 -6.12 9.70 16.26
N CYS A 559 -7.38 9.31 16.20
CA CYS A 559 -7.78 7.93 15.99
C CYS A 559 -8.87 7.87 14.92
N HIS A 560 -9.18 6.68 14.46
CA HIS A 560 -10.37 6.44 13.67
C HIS A 560 -11.47 5.87 14.57
N PHE A 561 -12.61 6.54 14.61
CA PHE A 561 -13.78 6.20 15.41
C PHE A 561 -15.06 6.14 14.57
N THR A 562 -15.08 6.85 13.45
CA THR A 562 -16.29 7.24 12.73
C THR A 562 -16.77 6.25 11.67
N SER A 563 -16.08 5.11 11.44
CA SER A 563 -16.47 4.17 10.37
C SER A 563 -16.28 2.69 10.73
N PRO A 564 -16.93 2.16 11.78
CA PRO A 564 -16.74 0.78 12.23
C PRO A 564 -17.37 -0.29 11.33
N ILE A 565 -18.28 0.06 10.42
CA ILE A 565 -18.83 -0.87 9.43
C ILE A 565 -17.75 -1.30 8.45
N ARG A 566 -16.84 -0.37 8.10
CA ARG A 566 -15.84 -0.58 7.04
C ARG A 566 -14.39 -0.55 7.50
N ARG A 567 -14.08 -0.24 8.78
CA ARG A 567 -12.71 -0.23 9.32
C ARG A 567 -12.65 -0.93 10.68
N TYR A 568 -11.80 -1.93 10.79
CA TYR A 568 -11.64 -2.69 12.04
C TYR A 568 -11.03 -1.90 13.20
N PRO A 569 -10.07 -0.94 13.01
CA PRO A 569 -9.59 -0.12 14.13
C PRO A 569 -10.69 0.70 14.79
N ASP A 570 -11.65 1.22 14.03
CA ASP A 570 -12.82 1.92 14.58
C ASP A 570 -13.66 1.00 15.47
N LEU A 571 -13.91 -0.22 15.02
CA LEU A 571 -14.60 -1.25 15.80
C LEU A 571 -13.84 -1.57 17.10
N THR A 572 -12.49 -1.61 17.05
CA THR A 572 -11.64 -1.82 18.24
C THR A 572 -11.80 -0.65 19.22
N VAL A 573 -11.74 0.60 18.74
CA VAL A 573 -11.93 1.80 19.57
C VAL A 573 -13.32 1.80 20.19
N HIS A 574 -14.37 1.44 19.46
CA HIS A 574 -15.73 1.31 19.98
C HIS A 574 -15.83 0.32 21.15
N ARG A 575 -15.18 -0.84 21.07
CA ARG A 575 -15.17 -1.84 22.15
C ARG A 575 -14.49 -1.32 23.40
N ILE A 576 -13.37 -0.63 23.24
CA ILE A 576 -12.63 -0.01 24.35
C ILE A 576 -13.51 1.06 25.03
N ILE A 577 -14.14 1.94 24.24
CA ILE A 577 -15.07 2.96 24.78
C ILE A 577 -16.22 2.32 25.55
N LYS A 578 -16.84 1.27 25.01
CA LYS A 578 -17.96 0.60 25.68
C LYS A 578 -17.53 -0.07 26.97
N ALA A 579 -16.36 -0.69 27.02
CA ALA A 579 -15.81 -1.24 28.25
C ALA A 579 -15.59 -0.15 29.31
N LEU A 580 -15.15 1.04 28.88
CA LEU A 580 -15.00 2.21 29.75
C LEU A 580 -16.34 2.71 30.27
N LEU A 581 -17.35 2.90 29.40
CA LEU A 581 -18.69 3.36 29.75
C LEU A 581 -19.43 2.37 30.67
N ASP A 582 -19.17 1.09 30.53
CA ASP A 582 -19.70 0.03 31.40
C ASP A 582 -18.96 -0.10 32.73
N GLY A 583 -17.89 0.68 32.96
CA GLY A 583 -17.06 0.58 34.19
C GLY A 583 -16.28 -0.73 34.31
N LYS A 584 -15.97 -1.38 33.18
CA LYS A 584 -15.31 -2.71 33.14
C LYS A 584 -13.78 -2.65 32.93
N ILE A 585 -13.17 -1.47 32.99
CA ILE A 585 -11.72 -1.33 32.82
C ILE A 585 -11.03 -1.55 34.17
N ASP A 586 -10.79 -2.81 34.52
CA ASP A 586 -9.85 -3.23 35.57
C ASP A 586 -8.44 -3.49 34.95
N GLU A 587 -7.44 -3.81 35.79
CA GLU A 587 -6.07 -4.06 35.34
C GLU A 587 -5.96 -5.15 34.28
N LYS A 588 -6.72 -6.24 34.43
CA LYS A 588 -6.75 -7.36 33.47
C LYS A 588 -7.39 -6.96 32.14
N THR A 589 -8.46 -6.20 32.18
CA THR A 589 -9.16 -5.69 30.98
C THR A 589 -8.31 -4.64 30.28
N PHE A 590 -7.60 -3.81 31.04
CA PHE A 590 -6.63 -2.86 30.49
C PHE A 590 -5.52 -3.59 29.71
N GLU A 591 -4.83 -4.56 30.36
CA GLU A 591 -3.78 -5.35 29.70
C GLU A 591 -4.30 -6.07 28.45
N LYS A 592 -5.51 -6.63 28.52
CA LYS A 592 -6.17 -7.25 27.36
C LYS A 592 -6.30 -6.27 26.20
N TYR A 593 -6.83 -5.07 26.45
CA TYR A 593 -7.07 -4.09 25.38
C TYR A 593 -5.78 -3.42 24.91
N ASP A 594 -4.76 -3.29 25.74
CA ASP A 594 -3.45 -2.79 25.33
C ASP A 594 -2.80 -3.74 24.32
N ASN A 595 -2.75 -5.04 24.65
CA ASN A 595 -2.26 -6.08 23.73
C ASN A 595 -3.13 -6.17 22.45
N PHE A 596 -4.44 -6.04 22.58
CA PHE A 596 -5.35 -6.12 21.43
C PHE A 596 -5.24 -4.89 20.52
N ALA A 597 -5.04 -3.70 21.06
CA ALA A 597 -4.79 -2.49 20.31
C ALA A 597 -3.51 -2.60 19.45
N MET A 598 -2.46 -3.19 20.00
CA MET A 598 -1.21 -3.46 19.26
C MET A 598 -1.47 -4.40 18.08
N LEU A 599 -2.14 -5.53 18.30
CA LEU A 599 -2.47 -6.50 17.26
C LEU A 599 -3.39 -5.88 16.19
N SER A 600 -4.44 -5.17 16.61
CA SER A 600 -5.39 -4.49 15.72
C SER A 600 -4.70 -3.45 14.85
N ALA A 601 -3.78 -2.65 15.43
CA ALA A 601 -3.02 -1.65 14.70
C ALA A 601 -2.13 -2.27 13.61
N GLN A 602 -1.43 -3.35 13.93
CA GLN A 602 -0.59 -4.06 12.97
C GLN A 602 -1.41 -4.63 11.81
N LEU A 603 -2.42 -5.46 12.11
CA LEU A 603 -3.23 -6.14 11.09
C LEU A 603 -4.01 -5.15 10.23
N SER A 604 -4.53 -4.08 10.84
CA SER A 604 -5.26 -3.05 10.09
C SER A 604 -4.35 -2.27 9.14
N THR A 605 -3.11 -1.99 9.53
CA THR A 605 -2.14 -1.34 8.64
C THR A 605 -1.79 -2.26 7.45
N GLU A 606 -1.54 -3.55 7.71
CA GLU A 606 -1.23 -4.53 6.67
C GLU A 606 -2.39 -4.70 5.68
N ASN A 607 -3.62 -4.80 6.19
CA ASN A 607 -4.81 -4.99 5.36
C ASN A 607 -5.21 -3.72 4.59
N GLU A 608 -5.01 -2.53 5.17
CA GLU A 608 -5.19 -1.26 4.45
C GLU A 608 -4.24 -1.15 3.25
N ILE A 609 -2.98 -1.54 3.41
CA ILE A 609 -2.00 -1.56 2.30
C ILE A 609 -2.46 -2.48 1.17
N LYS A 610 -2.98 -3.67 1.51
CA LYS A 610 -3.52 -4.63 0.51
C LYS A 610 -4.75 -4.06 -0.19
N ALA A 611 -5.68 -3.46 0.57
CA ALA A 611 -6.89 -2.87 0.03
C ALA A 611 -6.58 -1.74 -0.97
N VAL A 612 -5.76 -0.77 -0.56
CA VAL A 612 -5.34 0.36 -1.42
C VAL A 612 -4.58 -0.12 -2.66
N SER A 613 -3.76 -1.18 -2.52
CA SER A 613 -3.07 -1.78 -3.68
C SER A 613 -4.08 -2.39 -4.65
N ALA A 614 -5.05 -3.16 -4.14
CA ALA A 614 -6.08 -3.79 -4.96
C ALA A 614 -6.99 -2.76 -5.65
N GLU A 615 -7.41 -1.70 -4.96
CA GLU A 615 -8.20 -0.61 -5.52
C GLU A 615 -7.46 0.05 -6.68
N ARG A 616 -6.18 0.39 -6.50
CA ARG A 616 -5.33 0.97 -7.56
C ARG A 616 -5.16 0.02 -8.74
N ASP A 617 -4.87 -1.24 -8.48
CA ASP A 617 -4.67 -2.25 -9.52
C ASP A 617 -5.94 -2.46 -10.37
N ILE A 618 -7.14 -2.36 -9.77
CA ILE A 618 -8.43 -2.43 -10.48
C ILE A 618 -8.67 -1.14 -11.29
N ASP A 619 -8.38 0.03 -10.74
CA ASP A 619 -8.47 1.29 -11.47
C ASP A 619 -7.53 1.28 -12.68
N ASP A 620 -6.29 0.82 -12.51
CA ASP A 620 -5.32 0.68 -13.60
C ASP A 620 -5.78 -0.35 -14.65
N LEU A 621 -6.45 -1.44 -14.22
CA LEU A 621 -7.07 -2.41 -15.12
C LEU A 621 -8.14 -1.74 -15.98
N TYR A 622 -9.09 -1.03 -15.39
CA TYR A 622 -10.15 -0.35 -16.13
C TYR A 622 -9.60 0.77 -17.04
N LYS A 623 -8.60 1.53 -16.58
CA LYS A 623 -7.91 2.53 -17.39
C LYS A 623 -7.19 1.91 -18.59
N SER A 624 -6.56 0.74 -18.40
CA SER A 624 -5.90 0.04 -19.48
C SER A 624 -6.90 -0.52 -20.52
N ILE A 625 -8.07 -1.01 -20.08
CA ILE A 625 -9.15 -1.43 -20.97
C ILE A 625 -9.66 -0.22 -21.77
N TYR A 626 -9.95 0.90 -21.09
CA TYR A 626 -10.40 2.13 -21.72
C TYR A 626 -9.43 2.64 -22.81
N MET A 627 -8.13 2.58 -22.52
CA MET A 627 -7.09 3.01 -23.47
C MET A 627 -6.84 1.98 -24.60
N ALA A 628 -7.14 0.70 -24.37
CA ALA A 628 -7.01 -0.32 -25.40
C ALA A 628 -7.98 -0.08 -26.58
N ASP A 629 -9.16 0.47 -26.32
CA ASP A 629 -10.15 0.83 -27.36
C ASP A 629 -9.77 2.12 -28.11
N ARG A 630 -8.75 2.84 -27.65
CA ARG A 630 -8.34 4.18 -28.13
C ARG A 630 -6.93 4.22 -28.68
N ILE A 631 -6.42 3.07 -29.12
CA ILE A 631 -5.09 3.00 -29.75
C ILE A 631 -5.07 3.89 -31.00
N GLY A 632 -4.06 4.76 -31.09
CA GLY A 632 -3.90 5.74 -32.17
C GLY A 632 -4.51 7.11 -31.89
N GLU A 633 -5.34 7.27 -30.86
CA GLU A 633 -5.87 8.58 -30.44
C GLU A 633 -4.80 9.43 -29.76
N GLU A 634 -4.92 10.75 -29.90
CA GLU A 634 -4.00 11.73 -29.34
C GLU A 634 -4.64 12.50 -28.18
N TYR A 635 -3.86 12.73 -27.11
CA TYR A 635 -4.29 13.42 -25.90
C TYR A 635 -3.29 14.49 -25.51
N ASP A 636 -3.79 15.59 -25.00
CA ASP A 636 -2.99 16.53 -24.23
C ASP A 636 -2.75 15.94 -22.84
N ALA A 637 -1.52 16.04 -22.35
CA ALA A 637 -1.09 15.39 -21.13
C ALA A 637 -0.03 16.21 -20.38
N ILE A 638 0.16 15.90 -19.13
CA ILE A 638 1.17 16.53 -18.27
C ILE A 638 2.15 15.45 -17.79
N ILE A 639 3.44 15.75 -17.85
CA ILE A 639 4.47 14.86 -17.30
C ILE A 639 4.30 14.77 -15.79
N CYS A 640 3.91 13.61 -15.27
CA CYS A 640 3.65 13.34 -13.85
C CYS A 640 4.78 12.59 -13.13
N SER A 641 5.71 11.97 -13.88
CA SER A 641 6.90 11.33 -13.33
C SER A 641 8.01 11.24 -14.37
N VAL A 642 9.28 11.43 -13.95
CA VAL A 642 10.45 11.31 -14.81
C VAL A 642 11.40 10.28 -14.23
N THR A 643 11.86 9.35 -15.07
CA THR A 643 12.71 8.22 -14.68
C THR A 643 13.87 8.04 -15.64
N GLY A 644 14.82 7.16 -15.32
CA GLY A 644 15.95 6.84 -16.20
C GLY A 644 15.57 6.03 -17.45
N PHE A 645 14.34 5.51 -17.54
CA PHE A 645 13.84 4.71 -18.68
C PHE A 645 12.73 5.44 -19.46
N GLY A 646 12.44 6.69 -19.14
CA GLY A 646 11.42 7.49 -19.81
C GLY A 646 10.68 8.40 -18.84
N PHE A 647 9.55 8.91 -19.27
CA PHE A 647 8.66 9.66 -18.39
C PHE A 647 7.23 9.14 -18.48
N PHE A 648 6.47 9.32 -17.40
CA PHE A 648 5.04 9.08 -17.39
C PHE A 648 4.31 10.38 -17.69
N ALA A 649 3.34 10.30 -18.58
CA ALA A 649 2.44 11.39 -18.90
C ALA A 649 1.02 11.02 -18.43
N ARG A 650 0.31 11.97 -17.86
CA ARG A 650 -1.07 11.83 -17.41
C ARG A 650 -1.96 12.72 -18.26
N THR A 651 -2.93 12.11 -18.91
CA THR A 651 -3.94 12.77 -19.76
C THR A 651 -4.98 13.51 -18.91
N GLU A 652 -5.80 14.37 -19.51
CA GLU A 652 -6.86 15.11 -18.82
C GLU A 652 -7.87 14.20 -18.11
N ASN A 653 -8.15 13.02 -18.68
CA ASN A 653 -8.99 11.99 -18.08
C ASN A 653 -8.26 11.10 -17.06
N LEU A 654 -7.13 11.57 -16.52
CA LEU A 654 -6.34 10.92 -15.45
C LEU A 654 -5.80 9.52 -15.79
N CYS A 655 -5.69 9.17 -17.07
CA CYS A 655 -4.97 7.97 -17.50
C CYS A 655 -3.47 8.25 -17.55
N GLU A 656 -2.67 7.39 -16.95
CA GLU A 656 -1.21 7.49 -16.98
C GLU A 656 -0.62 6.49 -17.98
N GLY A 657 0.37 6.92 -18.76
CA GLY A 657 1.10 6.06 -19.68
C GLY A 657 2.57 6.42 -19.74
N LEU A 658 3.40 5.41 -20.05
CA LEU A 658 4.84 5.56 -20.19
C LEU A 658 5.18 6.03 -21.62
N VAL A 659 5.97 7.09 -21.72
CA VAL A 659 6.74 7.41 -22.93
C VAL A 659 8.16 6.86 -22.72
N PRO A 660 8.52 5.73 -23.38
CA PRO A 660 9.82 5.10 -23.21
C PRO A 660 10.96 5.99 -23.73
N ILE A 661 12.10 5.99 -23.06
CA ILE A 661 13.26 6.79 -23.45
C ILE A 661 13.78 6.39 -24.85
N GLU A 662 13.59 5.14 -25.24
CA GLU A 662 13.96 4.62 -26.57
C GLU A 662 13.17 5.34 -27.68
N SER A 663 11.91 5.69 -27.44
CA SER A 663 11.07 6.43 -28.42
C SER A 663 11.49 7.88 -28.57
N LEU A 664 12.16 8.47 -27.57
CA LEU A 664 12.64 9.85 -27.58
C LEU A 664 13.97 10.00 -28.37
N GLY A 665 14.64 8.87 -28.70
CA GLY A 665 15.94 8.81 -29.35
C GLY A 665 17.11 8.72 -28.39
N GLN A 666 18.30 8.47 -28.94
CA GLN A 666 19.52 8.21 -28.16
C GLN A 666 20.10 9.48 -27.50
N GLY A 667 20.76 9.34 -26.40
CA GLY A 667 21.60 10.36 -25.77
C GLY A 667 20.90 11.18 -24.67
N PHE A 668 19.70 10.83 -24.24
CA PHE A 668 19.11 11.42 -23.06
C PHE A 668 19.85 10.99 -21.79
N MET A 669 20.02 11.93 -20.86
CA MET A 669 20.57 11.71 -19.53
C MET A 669 19.53 12.05 -18.49
N PHE A 670 19.43 11.18 -17.48
CA PHE A 670 18.52 11.37 -16.34
C PHE A 670 19.24 12.03 -15.18
N ASP A 671 18.79 13.21 -14.79
CA ASP A 671 19.18 13.88 -13.57
C ASP A 671 18.20 13.51 -12.45
N LYS A 672 18.68 12.69 -11.51
CA LYS A 672 17.86 12.19 -10.39
C LYS A 672 17.56 13.27 -9.37
N GLU A 673 18.45 14.25 -9.18
CA GLU A 673 18.28 15.32 -8.18
C GLU A 673 17.18 16.29 -8.61
N ASN A 674 17.12 16.60 -9.91
CA ASN A 674 16.16 17.55 -10.48
C ASN A 674 14.94 16.87 -11.15
N LEU A 675 14.90 15.54 -11.22
CA LEU A 675 13.86 14.75 -11.91
C LEU A 675 13.65 15.18 -13.36
N ILE A 676 14.76 15.26 -14.12
CA ILE A 676 14.80 15.77 -15.50
C ILE A 676 15.45 14.76 -16.43
N LEU A 677 14.86 14.58 -17.64
CA LEU A 677 15.53 13.95 -18.78
C LEU A 677 16.01 15.05 -19.74
N GLN A 678 17.29 15.07 -20.05
CA GLN A 678 17.87 16.11 -20.92
C GLN A 678 18.76 15.53 -22.00
N ARG A 679 18.68 16.14 -23.20
CA ARG A 679 19.57 15.94 -24.35
C ARG A 679 19.82 17.27 -25.05
N GLY A 680 21.00 17.84 -24.88
CA GLY A 680 21.32 19.18 -25.42
C GLY A 680 20.38 20.24 -24.87
N LYS A 681 19.59 20.87 -25.73
CA LYS A 681 18.57 21.85 -25.32
C LYS A 681 17.20 21.23 -25.00
N THR A 682 16.95 20.00 -25.44
CA THR A 682 15.66 19.32 -25.18
C THR A 682 15.63 18.80 -23.75
N THR A 683 14.62 19.19 -23.01
CA THR A 683 14.43 18.84 -21.59
C THR A 683 13.01 18.40 -21.36
N PHE A 684 12.85 17.29 -20.60
CA PHE A 684 11.57 16.83 -20.07
C PHE A 684 11.60 16.89 -18.55
N ARG A 685 10.63 17.56 -17.95
CA ARG A 685 10.51 17.74 -16.49
C ARG A 685 9.07 17.55 -16.02
N LEU A 686 8.92 17.35 -14.73
CA LEU A 686 7.60 17.29 -14.11
C LEU A 686 6.80 18.55 -14.41
N GLY A 687 5.50 18.37 -14.72
CA GLY A 687 4.57 19.45 -14.98
C GLY A 687 4.59 20.03 -16.38
N GLN A 688 5.47 19.57 -17.25
CA GLN A 688 5.53 20.03 -18.64
C GLN A 688 4.35 19.47 -19.44
N CYS A 689 3.70 20.34 -20.21
CA CYS A 689 2.64 19.94 -21.13
C CYS A 689 3.25 19.21 -22.33
N VAL A 690 2.62 18.11 -22.70
CA VAL A 690 3.01 17.26 -23.82
C VAL A 690 1.75 16.78 -24.55
N ARG A 691 1.87 16.52 -25.85
CA ARG A 691 0.85 15.81 -26.62
C ARG A 691 1.35 14.42 -26.90
N VAL A 692 0.54 13.43 -26.56
CA VAL A 692 0.88 12.00 -26.67
C VAL A 692 -0.15 11.25 -27.48
N ARG A 693 0.28 10.17 -28.13
CA ARG A 693 -0.59 9.21 -28.82
C ARG A 693 -0.57 7.89 -28.07
N VAL A 694 -1.72 7.25 -27.95
CA VAL A 694 -1.81 5.88 -27.40
C VAL A 694 -1.17 4.92 -28.41
N GLU A 695 -0.04 4.35 -28.05
CA GLU A 695 0.69 3.40 -28.89
C GLU A 695 0.24 1.97 -28.63
N TYR A 696 0.12 1.62 -27.36
CA TYR A 696 -0.23 0.27 -26.93
C TYR A 696 -0.80 0.28 -25.51
N SER A 697 -1.77 -0.58 -25.25
CA SER A 697 -2.28 -0.83 -23.91
C SER A 697 -2.23 -2.33 -23.59
N ASP A 698 -1.51 -2.69 -22.53
CA ASP A 698 -1.43 -4.05 -22.02
C ASP A 698 -2.38 -4.23 -20.84
N VAL A 699 -3.56 -4.78 -21.13
CA VAL A 699 -4.60 -5.02 -20.12
C VAL A 699 -4.14 -6.03 -19.06
N SER A 700 -3.34 -7.02 -19.47
CA SER A 700 -2.83 -8.06 -18.58
C SER A 700 -1.84 -7.53 -17.55
N LEU A 701 -1.00 -6.57 -17.97
CA LEU A 701 -0.02 -5.89 -17.11
C LEU A 701 -0.55 -4.55 -16.57
N ARG A 702 -1.74 -4.14 -16.97
CA ARG A 702 -2.37 -2.87 -16.54
C ARG A 702 -1.51 -1.64 -16.88
N ARG A 703 -0.98 -1.59 -18.13
CA ARG A 703 -0.01 -0.57 -18.55
C ARG A 703 -0.38 0.04 -19.88
N VAL A 704 -0.23 1.35 -19.96
CA VAL A 704 -0.39 2.12 -21.19
C VAL A 704 0.98 2.65 -21.62
N THR A 705 1.26 2.53 -22.91
CA THR A 705 2.46 3.09 -23.55
C THR A 705 2.03 4.19 -24.50
N PHE A 706 2.67 5.33 -24.37
CA PHE A 706 2.45 6.48 -25.21
C PHE A 706 3.65 6.76 -26.12
N THR A 707 3.36 7.35 -27.29
CA THR A 707 4.35 7.97 -28.16
C THR A 707 4.22 9.48 -28.08
N LEU A 708 5.35 10.18 -27.87
CA LEU A 708 5.40 11.64 -27.83
C LEU A 708 5.16 12.22 -29.24
N ILE A 709 4.19 13.13 -29.38
CA ILE A 709 3.84 13.82 -30.61
C ILE A 709 4.38 15.25 -30.62
N ALA A 710 4.14 15.99 -29.51
CA ALA A 710 4.61 17.36 -29.33
C ALA A 710 4.88 17.65 -27.86
N TYR A 711 5.65 18.66 -27.59
CA TYR A 711 5.95 19.13 -26.25
C TYR A 711 6.17 20.64 -26.23
N GLU A 712 5.88 21.25 -25.08
CA GLU A 712 6.19 22.64 -24.81
C GLU A 712 7.70 22.81 -24.63
N GLU A 713 8.33 23.74 -25.40
CA GLU A 713 9.73 24.06 -25.21
C GLU A 713 9.91 24.87 -23.93
N ILE A 714 10.74 24.37 -23.02
CA ILE A 714 11.04 25.02 -21.75
C ILE A 714 12.55 25.32 -21.71
N ASP A 715 12.94 26.52 -21.28
CA ASP A 715 14.33 26.88 -21.08
C ASP A 715 15.01 25.90 -20.12
N ALA A 716 16.06 25.24 -20.61
CA ALA A 716 16.78 24.24 -19.83
C ALA A 716 17.51 24.94 -18.66
N PRO A 717 17.31 24.50 -17.41
CA PRO A 717 18.15 24.95 -16.31
C PRO A 717 19.62 24.58 -16.61
N LYS A 718 20.59 25.43 -16.23
CA LYS A 718 22.02 25.12 -16.36
C LYS A 718 22.34 23.94 -15.43
N ILE A 719 22.36 22.73 -15.99
CA ILE A 719 22.67 21.50 -15.25
C ILE A 719 24.18 21.28 -15.28
N ASP A 720 24.74 20.96 -14.12
CA ASP A 720 26.11 20.43 -14.03
C ASP A 720 26.14 18.98 -14.53
N LEU A 721 26.40 18.82 -15.82
CA LEU A 721 26.44 17.54 -16.53
C LEU A 721 27.51 16.56 -16.00
N SER A 722 28.39 17.01 -15.12
CA SER A 722 29.38 16.12 -14.50
C SER A 722 28.77 15.11 -13.53
N LYS A 723 27.56 15.39 -13.02
CA LYS A 723 26.83 14.55 -12.06
C LYS A 723 25.79 13.62 -12.71
N ALA A 724 25.42 13.85 -13.96
CA ALA A 724 24.41 13.04 -14.66
C ALA A 724 24.96 11.69 -15.10
N LYS A 725 24.32 10.59 -14.73
CA LYS A 725 24.67 9.25 -15.20
C LYS A 725 24.17 9.04 -16.63
N LYS A 726 25.07 8.67 -17.55
CA LYS A 726 24.70 8.21 -18.89
C LYS A 726 23.90 6.91 -18.76
N THR A 727 22.65 6.92 -19.17
CA THR A 727 21.88 5.69 -19.34
C THR A 727 22.42 4.99 -20.58
N SER A 728 23.20 3.91 -20.39
CA SER A 728 23.60 3.04 -21.51
C SER A 728 22.37 2.27 -21.98
N ALA A 729 22.05 2.35 -23.26
CA ALA A 729 21.09 1.46 -23.90
C ALA A 729 21.45 -0.01 -23.62
N PRO A 730 20.50 -0.90 -23.38
CA PRO A 730 20.78 -2.31 -23.19
C PRO A 730 21.47 -2.84 -24.45
N LYS A 731 22.63 -3.48 -24.28
CA LYS A 731 23.32 -4.18 -25.37
C LYS A 731 22.34 -5.23 -25.89
N GLN A 732 21.90 -5.07 -27.13
CA GLN A 732 21.15 -6.10 -27.85
C GLN A 732 21.98 -7.38 -27.85
N ASN A 733 21.42 -8.47 -27.39
CA ASN A 733 21.98 -9.80 -27.58
C ASN A 733 22.18 -10.05 -29.07
N PRO A 734 23.31 -10.58 -29.51
CA PRO A 734 23.57 -10.79 -30.92
C PRO A 734 22.52 -11.77 -31.47
N SER A 735 21.75 -11.26 -32.42
CA SER A 735 20.74 -11.98 -33.17
C SER A 735 21.22 -13.34 -33.68
N VAL A 736 20.36 -14.33 -33.48
CA VAL A 736 20.39 -15.65 -34.12
C VAL A 736 20.74 -15.52 -35.61
N LYS A 737 21.89 -15.99 -36.00
CA LYS A 737 22.29 -16.10 -37.44
C LYS A 737 21.33 -17.05 -38.15
N LYS A 738 20.59 -16.54 -39.11
CA LYS A 738 19.87 -17.36 -40.10
C LYS A 738 20.87 -18.20 -40.87
N HIS A 739 20.75 -19.51 -40.80
CA HIS A 739 21.42 -20.44 -41.71
C HIS A 739 20.88 -20.26 -43.15
N SER A 740 21.73 -19.73 -44.02
CA SER A 740 21.55 -19.85 -45.47
C SER A 740 22.39 -20.96 -46.01
N HIS A 741 21.80 -21.83 -46.80
CA HIS A 741 22.41 -22.98 -47.50
C HIS A 741 23.60 -22.57 -48.38
N PRO A 742 24.67 -23.40 -48.52
CA PRO A 742 25.81 -23.11 -49.37
C PRO A 742 25.51 -23.50 -50.80
N LYS A 743 25.72 -22.59 -51.74
CA LYS A 743 25.87 -22.89 -53.17
C LYS A 743 27.36 -23.25 -53.46
N ASN A 744 27.56 -24.44 -54.01
CA ASN A 744 28.79 -24.94 -54.65
C ASN A 744 29.39 -23.98 -55.65
N LYS A 745 30.70 -23.71 -55.54
CA LYS A 745 31.59 -23.59 -56.71
C LYS A 745 33.00 -24.05 -56.41
N ARG A 746 33.51 -24.84 -57.34
CA ARG A 746 34.79 -25.55 -57.46
C ARG A 746 35.97 -24.62 -57.72
N THR A 747 37.17 -25.25 -57.52
CA THR A 747 38.55 -25.03 -58.09
C THR A 747 39.38 -23.99 -57.35
N ASP A 748 40.64 -24.10 -57.12
CA ASP A 748 41.71 -25.13 -57.34
C ASP A 748 42.95 -24.77 -56.50
N ARG A 749 43.72 -25.83 -56.09
CA ARG A 749 45.16 -26.00 -55.98
C ARG A 749 46.15 -25.05 -55.29
N ASN A 750 46.99 -25.72 -54.53
CA ASN A 750 48.38 -25.46 -54.16
C ASN A 750 48.65 -24.53 -52.99
N GLY A 751 49.43 -24.88 -52.02
CA GLY A 751 50.40 -25.94 -51.81
C GLY A 751 51.22 -25.67 -50.54
N LYS A 752 51.68 -26.78 -50.00
CA LYS A 752 52.90 -27.00 -49.20
C LYS A 752 53.03 -26.48 -47.75
N LYS A 753 53.10 -27.45 -46.85
CA LYS A 753 54.20 -27.84 -45.94
C LYS A 753 54.54 -26.80 -44.84
N SER A 754 54.74 -27.14 -43.57
CA SER A 754 55.43 -28.27 -42.91
C SER A 754 55.14 -28.20 -41.41
N LEU A 755 54.80 -29.23 -40.69
CA LEU A 755 55.73 -29.99 -39.81
C LEU A 755 56.36 -29.12 -38.70
N THR A 756 56.25 -29.42 -37.39
CA THR A 756 56.55 -30.65 -36.66
C THR A 756 56.27 -30.47 -35.14
N LYS A 757 55.78 -31.52 -34.49
CA LYS A 757 56.25 -32.14 -33.25
C LYS A 757 56.39 -31.27 -32.00
N SER A 758 56.01 -31.69 -30.79
CA SER A 758 56.12 -33.03 -30.14
C SER A 758 55.42 -32.86 -28.73
N LEU A 759 54.53 -33.73 -28.33
CA LEU A 759 54.81 -34.92 -27.50
C LEU A 759 55.33 -34.68 -26.08
N ARG A 760 54.54 -35.08 -25.14
CA ARG A 760 54.75 -36.02 -24.04
C ARG A 760 55.06 -35.54 -22.62
N LYS A 761 54.15 -36.06 -21.75
CA LYS A 761 54.40 -36.79 -20.48
C LYS A 761 54.70 -35.94 -19.24
N LYS A 762 54.19 -36.19 -18.07
CA LYS A 762 53.79 -37.36 -17.23
C LYS A 762 53.08 -36.83 -15.99
N ARG A 763 51.94 -37.41 -15.53
CA ARG A 763 51.80 -38.39 -14.45
C ARG A 763 52.54 -38.13 -13.12
N HIS A 764 51.75 -38.07 -12.10
CA HIS A 764 51.80 -38.68 -10.77
C HIS A 764 52.17 -37.86 -9.53
N ARG A 765 51.29 -38.08 -8.57
CA ARG A 765 51.45 -38.20 -7.09
C ARG A 765 51.48 -36.89 -6.32
N LYS A 766 50.63 -36.69 -5.34
CA LYS A 766 49.98 -37.49 -4.29
C LYS A 766 48.59 -36.86 -3.94
#